data_97f68267636483e931b99701920a67f2
#
_entry.id   97f68267636483e931b99701920a67f2
#
_cell.length_a   1.000
_cell.length_b   1.000
_cell.length_c   1.000
_cell.angle_alpha   90.00
_cell.angle_beta   90.00
_cell.angle_gamma   90.00
#
_symmetry.space_group_name_H-M   'P 1'
#
loop_
_entity.id
_entity.type
_entity.pdbx_description
1 polymer ?
#
loop_
_entity_poly.entity_id
_entity_poly.type
_entity_poly.pdbx_seq_one_letter_code
_entity_poly.pdbx_strand_id
1 'polypeptide(L)'
;MLNRIVIINSELYAKASIHIGDNASIQITAENNVGKSSFLNTLNFLYITDKDQMRFEDNRRLSDSMKHYFDGTSIHSFIVFEIFKNGYYCILVKATPENTIEYYKINGEYKENFFIQTSTDGFKAKKWEKILQELTNDNPTEPPMLLKGEELYNLVYNSDKNKNPVVWIKREVKRKGRALSNSFTDIYKHLIKTSEINEKSFKNALLIADNKQEVSLNVFTSSSFDKINEFEKKKTNLDNLSAVKLDFETLKLLNDKFKSEEIILGKLKNTFIKKFDTVEDDLSKKTANDSLLSTAIQTLETKIDETLKSERDALITEKATFENQIEAAKKANKEIEAKLKEVESYEPTEDNLMFQGLINKSEIEDKERIELEAQLTQLERSKFTLVEVEKSIRALEGEIKSEENSITEFDNLLYQNISSDPEIIRKAYSYLSSKVAKLDKSKIKKEISKADFPLTFFDGKIDVNDIDIQKLPTIKELQEDVETKKKELAEKKVQLDAIKNQNTLQGSINILKKSISETNAFIEKTKNKPSLLLTKAENETLIYLTLRKSADDTLIDIKNKDVEIKKAKDALELMKKEKKQYEDDLKKYKNQYQYFNDRHDIYEIEEILEEPFEKIYDKFFKIYQTFAGIDGTRERRKDLKDKINQKLKKDIQDIKIFIRDVEEEINNIPQMDKVISNLLDTLSYEIGSPTFSFLTSFNDFKTFVYKSYNNRLAEYPVSNIQSVKVKIYEAEELIKDLDKISKLKFSNDLDFDNSYNESKKALERQLTESKGKAIDISDLFTIKVAITKATGETEEIDLSKQVQSKGTNIVLKLYLFLNILKDLVHSSEENKIVIYIDELDAIGQKNVKHLNQFCKDHNFVPIFAAPRKVEGIQKYYMIKEPMNQNKNQKPKITFGELQSFPVVYRNAE
;
A
#
# COMPACT_ATOMS: atom_id res chain seq x y z
N MET A 1 41.26 -5.63 2.73
CA MET A 1 40.56 -6.93 2.70
C MET A 1 40.97 -7.76 3.90
N LEU A 2 40.17 -8.74 4.30
CA LEU A 2 40.55 -9.70 5.35
C LEU A 2 41.73 -10.54 4.85
N ASN A 3 42.87 -10.48 5.54
CA ASN A 3 44.11 -11.15 5.16
C ASN A 3 44.27 -12.49 5.86
N ARG A 4 43.93 -12.55 7.16
CA ARG A 4 44.10 -13.74 7.97
C ARG A 4 43.04 -13.81 9.07
N ILE A 5 42.63 -15.02 9.43
CA ILE A 5 41.80 -15.32 10.59
C ILE A 5 42.68 -16.13 11.57
N VAL A 6 42.79 -15.68 12.79
CA VAL A 6 43.51 -16.40 13.85
C VAL A 6 42.59 -16.64 15.02
N ILE A 7 42.58 -17.87 15.50
CA ILE A 7 41.82 -18.28 16.67
C ILE A 7 42.81 -18.82 17.68
N ILE A 8 42.73 -18.34 18.91
CA ILE A 8 43.64 -18.71 20.00
C ILE A 8 42.81 -19.09 21.21
N ASN A 9 42.96 -20.31 21.67
CA ASN A 9 42.23 -20.86 22.81
C ASN A 9 40.74 -20.58 22.80
N SER A 10 40.14 -20.73 21.61
CA SER A 10 38.74 -20.43 21.41
C SER A 10 38.05 -21.63 20.77
N GLU A 11 36.85 -21.96 21.21
CA GLU A 11 36.11 -23.14 20.84
C GLU A 11 36.94 -24.44 21.06
N LEU A 12 37.00 -25.29 20.07
CA LEU A 12 37.81 -26.51 20.06
C LEU A 12 39.30 -26.23 19.73
N TYR A 13 39.66 -24.98 19.42
CA TYR A 13 40.98 -24.64 18.91
C TYR A 13 41.88 -24.10 19.98
N ALA A 14 43.00 -24.77 20.21
CA ALA A 14 44.11 -24.20 20.97
C ALA A 14 44.78 -23.07 20.17
N LYS A 15 44.97 -23.31 18.86
CA LYS A 15 45.48 -22.35 17.89
C LYS A 15 45.00 -22.75 16.50
N ALA A 16 44.51 -21.80 15.74
CA ALA A 16 44.20 -21.95 14.34
C ALA A 16 44.50 -20.67 13.57
N SER A 17 45.06 -20.78 12.37
CA SER A 17 45.35 -19.65 11.52
C SER A 17 45.08 -19.98 10.07
N ILE A 18 44.28 -19.17 9.41
CA ILE A 18 44.02 -19.30 7.97
C ILE A 18 44.42 -18.01 7.29
N HIS A 19 45.28 -18.11 6.27
CA HIS A 19 45.69 -16.99 5.43
C HIS A 19 44.83 -16.90 4.20
N ILE A 20 44.19 -15.74 4.01
CA ILE A 20 43.18 -15.49 2.99
C ILE A 20 43.74 -14.64 1.82
N GLY A 21 44.78 -13.85 2.10
CA GLY A 21 45.33 -12.74 1.28
C GLY A 21 45.45 -12.91 -0.23
N ASP A 22 45.58 -14.13 -0.75
CA ASP A 22 45.81 -14.40 -2.18
C ASP A 22 44.53 -14.54 -3.01
N ASN A 23 43.37 -14.31 -2.43
CA ASN A 23 42.05 -14.48 -3.09
C ASN A 23 41.78 -15.90 -3.59
N ALA A 24 42.47 -16.86 -3.07
CA ALA A 24 42.29 -18.24 -3.40
C ALA A 24 41.05 -18.81 -2.70
N SER A 25 40.33 -19.68 -3.37
CA SER A 25 39.32 -20.49 -2.69
C SER A 25 40.01 -21.41 -1.67
N ILE A 26 39.41 -21.49 -0.49
CA ILE A 26 39.97 -22.19 0.65
C ILE A 26 39.06 -23.33 1.06
N GLN A 27 39.59 -24.48 1.39
CA GLN A 27 38.86 -25.56 2.02
C GLN A 27 39.43 -25.94 3.37
N ILE A 28 38.57 -26.01 4.38
CA ILE A 28 38.87 -26.63 5.65
C ILE A 28 38.39 -28.07 5.63
N THR A 29 39.34 -29.01 5.81
CA THR A 29 39.03 -30.43 5.76
C THR A 29 39.23 -31.04 7.13
N ALA A 30 38.28 -31.80 7.59
CA ALA A 30 38.34 -32.60 8.82
C ALA A 30 37.10 -33.51 8.89
N GLU A 31 37.16 -34.52 9.74
CA GLU A 31 35.98 -35.33 10.05
C GLU A 31 34.80 -34.51 10.57
N ASN A 32 33.63 -35.14 10.68
CA ASN A 32 32.44 -34.43 11.19
C ASN A 32 32.60 -34.18 12.71
N ASN A 33 31.96 -33.11 13.17
CA ASN A 33 31.97 -32.68 14.59
C ASN A 33 33.34 -32.24 15.17
N VAL A 34 34.31 -31.88 14.34
CA VAL A 34 35.63 -31.37 14.76
C VAL A 34 35.74 -29.85 14.66
N GLY A 35 34.62 -29.13 14.66
CA GLY A 35 34.61 -27.65 14.76
C GLY A 35 34.82 -26.87 13.47
N LYS A 36 34.68 -27.52 12.27
CA LYS A 36 34.78 -26.81 11.00
C LYS A 36 33.77 -25.64 10.93
N SER A 37 32.50 -25.92 11.20
CA SER A 37 31.44 -24.90 11.18
C SER A 37 31.64 -23.82 12.24
N SER A 38 32.11 -24.21 13.42
CA SER A 38 32.43 -23.25 14.49
C SER A 38 33.55 -22.29 14.09
N PHE A 39 34.59 -22.79 13.40
CA PHE A 39 35.62 -21.91 12.84
C PHE A 39 35.01 -20.89 11.86
N LEU A 40 34.22 -21.36 10.94
CA LEU A 40 33.59 -20.51 9.93
C LEU A 40 32.68 -19.47 10.55
N ASN A 41 31.94 -19.83 11.59
CA ASN A 41 31.05 -18.92 12.31
C ASN A 41 31.79 -17.77 13.03
N THR A 42 33.13 -17.85 13.19
CA THR A 42 33.92 -16.73 13.72
C THR A 42 33.82 -15.48 12.83
N LEU A 43 33.56 -15.63 11.53
CA LEU A 43 33.30 -14.50 10.63
C LEU A 43 32.14 -13.59 11.06
N ASN A 44 31.20 -14.11 11.87
CA ASN A 44 30.16 -13.29 12.50
C ASN A 44 30.73 -12.17 13.35
N PHE A 45 31.83 -12.43 14.10
CA PHE A 45 32.47 -11.42 14.93
C PHE A 45 33.08 -10.27 14.10
N LEU A 46 33.42 -10.50 12.84
CA LEU A 46 33.90 -9.44 11.96
C LEU A 46 32.76 -8.71 11.23
N TYR A 47 31.88 -9.49 10.58
CA TYR A 47 30.90 -8.94 9.66
C TYR A 47 29.57 -8.55 10.31
N ILE A 48 29.29 -9.00 11.53
CA ILE A 48 28.08 -8.61 12.25
C ILE A 48 28.48 -7.78 13.46
N THR A 49 28.60 -6.47 13.29
CA THR A 49 29.07 -5.55 14.32
C THR A 49 28.08 -5.33 15.46
N ASP A 50 26.81 -5.61 15.21
CA ASP A 50 25.76 -5.58 16.22
C ASP A 50 25.65 -6.94 16.93
N LYS A 51 26.01 -6.95 18.20
CA LYS A 51 26.04 -8.16 19.05
C LYS A 51 24.67 -8.87 19.11
N ASP A 52 23.59 -8.12 19.12
CA ASP A 52 22.24 -8.66 19.22
C ASP A 52 21.79 -9.34 17.91
N GLN A 53 22.42 -8.99 16.80
CA GLN A 53 22.15 -9.58 15.47
C GLN A 53 22.99 -10.85 15.20
N MET A 54 24.03 -11.10 15.97
CA MET A 54 24.87 -12.30 15.78
C MET A 54 24.06 -13.58 15.99
N ARG A 55 24.23 -14.53 15.08
CA ARG A 55 23.62 -15.86 15.15
C ARG A 55 24.66 -16.91 14.81
N PHE A 56 24.68 -17.97 15.60
CA PHE A 56 25.59 -19.10 15.49
C PHE A 56 24.81 -20.37 15.16
N GLU A 57 25.45 -21.53 15.22
CA GLU A 57 24.79 -22.82 15.00
C GLU A 57 23.46 -22.93 15.77
N ASP A 58 22.47 -23.61 15.22
CA ASP A 58 21.13 -23.76 15.79
C ASP A 58 20.43 -22.43 16.13
N ASN A 59 20.76 -21.35 15.39
CA ASN A 59 20.22 -20.01 15.63
C ASN A 59 20.48 -19.42 17.02
N ARG A 60 21.48 -19.95 17.73
CA ARG A 60 21.87 -19.46 19.06
C ARG A 60 22.34 -18.01 19.00
N ARG A 61 21.95 -17.23 20.00
CA ARG A 61 22.45 -15.87 20.18
C ARG A 61 23.89 -15.87 20.66
N LEU A 62 24.55 -14.72 20.61
CA LEU A 62 25.90 -14.55 21.13
C LEU A 62 25.98 -14.97 22.61
N SER A 63 25.01 -14.55 23.44
CA SER A 63 24.96 -14.93 24.89
C SER A 63 25.06 -16.44 25.11
N ASP A 64 24.39 -17.21 24.28
CA ASP A 64 24.30 -18.67 24.38
C ASP A 64 25.58 -19.34 23.84
N SER A 65 26.30 -18.65 22.96
CA SER A 65 27.49 -19.14 22.26
C SER A 65 28.80 -18.69 22.93
N MET A 66 28.75 -17.76 23.86
CA MET A 66 29.93 -17.21 24.52
C MET A 66 30.85 -18.30 25.11
N LYS A 67 30.27 -19.27 25.80
CA LYS A 67 31.04 -20.39 26.42
C LYS A 67 31.69 -21.34 25.42
N HIS A 68 31.24 -21.29 24.14
CA HIS A 68 31.87 -22.07 23.09
C HIS A 68 33.10 -21.36 22.54
N TYR A 69 33.02 -20.07 22.29
CA TYR A 69 34.08 -19.27 21.67
C TYR A 69 35.11 -18.74 22.68
N PHE A 70 34.72 -18.56 23.93
CA PHE A 70 35.58 -17.98 24.93
C PHE A 70 35.55 -18.82 26.23
N ASP A 71 36.70 -19.35 26.61
CA ASP A 71 36.83 -20.23 27.73
C ASP A 71 36.64 -19.47 29.07
N GLY A 72 35.57 -19.73 29.77
CA GLY A 72 35.16 -19.33 31.12
C GLY A 72 35.59 -17.96 31.67
N THR A 73 36.86 -17.78 31.90
CA THR A 73 37.45 -16.51 32.37
C THR A 73 37.90 -15.59 31.26
N SER A 74 37.92 -16.08 30.03
CA SER A 74 38.11 -15.34 28.75
C SER A 74 39.41 -14.50 28.63
N ILE A 75 40.27 -14.51 29.61
CA ILE A 75 41.54 -13.74 29.59
C ILE A 75 42.62 -14.34 28.68
N HIS A 76 42.37 -15.54 28.15
CA HIS A 76 43.31 -16.31 27.33
C HIS A 76 42.71 -16.74 25.99
N SER A 77 41.46 -16.28 25.66
CA SER A 77 40.78 -16.69 24.43
C SER A 77 40.64 -15.50 23.52
N PHE A 78 41.10 -15.64 22.28
CA PHE A 78 41.13 -14.55 21.31
C PHE A 78 40.74 -15.02 19.92
N ILE A 79 40.00 -14.16 19.21
CA ILE A 79 39.78 -14.28 17.77
C ILE A 79 40.37 -13.02 17.13
N VAL A 80 41.26 -13.17 16.17
CA VAL A 80 41.95 -12.04 15.55
C VAL A 80 41.74 -12.08 14.03
N PHE A 81 41.28 -10.96 13.51
CA PHE A 81 41.12 -10.72 12.08
C PHE A 81 42.21 -9.74 11.64
N GLU A 82 43.18 -10.22 10.89
CA GLU A 82 44.19 -9.36 10.26
C GLU A 82 43.63 -8.80 8.96
N ILE A 83 43.61 -7.49 8.86
CA ILE A 83 43.09 -6.75 7.73
C ILE A 83 44.25 -6.05 7.02
N PHE A 84 44.24 -6.14 5.68
CA PHE A 84 45.14 -5.37 4.84
C PHE A 84 44.32 -4.28 4.11
N LYS A 85 44.55 -3.01 4.46
CA LYS A 85 43.89 -1.86 3.83
C LYS A 85 44.75 -0.63 4.08
N ASN A 86 45.56 -0.24 3.10
CA ASN A 86 46.56 0.81 3.25
C ASN A 86 47.58 0.55 4.40
N GLY A 87 47.94 -0.71 4.59
CA GLY A 87 48.69 -1.20 5.72
C GLY A 87 47.97 -2.31 6.50
N TYR A 88 48.68 -2.98 7.36
CA TYR A 88 48.08 -4.04 8.19
C TYR A 88 47.54 -3.48 9.50
N TYR A 89 46.41 -4.01 9.92
CA TYR A 89 45.92 -3.88 11.28
C TYR A 89 45.12 -5.12 11.65
N CYS A 90 44.98 -5.38 12.96
CA CYS A 90 44.16 -6.49 13.43
C CYS A 90 42.95 -5.97 14.20
N ILE A 91 41.81 -6.67 13.99
CA ILE A 91 40.64 -6.55 14.86
C ILE A 91 40.62 -7.78 15.75
N LEU A 92 40.84 -7.57 17.05
CA LEU A 92 40.84 -8.62 18.05
C LEU A 92 39.52 -8.63 18.80
N VAL A 93 38.98 -9.82 18.98
CA VAL A 93 37.79 -10.08 19.80
C VAL A 93 38.15 -10.92 21.01
N LYS A 94 37.73 -10.48 22.16
CA LYS A 94 37.85 -11.23 23.43
C LYS A 94 36.58 -11.11 24.26
N ALA A 95 36.35 -12.03 25.18
CA ALA A 95 35.25 -11.86 26.12
C ALA A 95 35.64 -10.95 27.29
N THR A 96 34.61 -10.37 27.94
CA THR A 96 34.74 -9.64 29.21
C THR A 96 34.34 -10.54 30.38
N PRO A 97 34.72 -10.15 31.62
CA PRO A 97 34.24 -10.84 32.83
C PRO A 97 32.70 -10.90 32.92
N GLU A 98 31.99 -9.91 32.37
CA GLU A 98 30.53 -9.83 32.36
C GLU A 98 29.89 -10.72 31.28
N ASN A 99 30.65 -11.62 30.68
CA ASN A 99 30.18 -12.53 29.62
C ASN A 99 29.66 -11.80 28.38
N THR A 100 30.29 -10.68 28.02
CA THR A 100 30.10 -9.95 26.74
C THR A 100 31.39 -9.99 25.93
N ILE A 101 31.43 -9.36 24.77
CA ILE A 101 32.63 -9.25 23.93
C ILE A 101 33.12 -7.81 23.85
N GLU A 102 34.44 -7.69 23.78
CA GLU A 102 35.15 -6.45 23.45
C GLU A 102 35.98 -6.62 22.20
N TYR A 103 36.12 -5.51 21.49
CA TYR A 103 36.89 -5.42 20.27
C TYR A 103 38.04 -4.46 20.45
N TYR A 104 39.22 -4.85 19.97
CA TYR A 104 40.38 -3.98 19.96
C TYR A 104 40.94 -3.86 18.57
N LYS A 105 41.30 -2.65 18.16
CA LYS A 105 42.14 -2.40 16.99
C LYS A 105 43.58 -2.41 17.39
N ILE A 106 44.42 -3.21 16.72
CA ILE A 106 45.85 -3.31 16.86
C ILE A 106 46.47 -2.93 15.52
N ASN A 107 47.28 -1.90 15.46
CA ASN A 107 47.94 -1.50 14.24
C ASN A 107 49.15 -2.43 13.94
N GLY A 108 49.32 -2.81 12.69
CA GLY A 108 50.36 -3.72 12.21
C GLY A 108 49.88 -5.15 11.92
N GLU A 109 50.80 -5.97 11.43
CA GLU A 109 50.56 -7.37 11.12
C GLU A 109 50.38 -8.20 12.40
N TYR A 110 49.64 -9.30 12.23
CA TYR A 110 49.53 -10.30 13.30
C TYR A 110 50.92 -10.94 13.57
N LYS A 111 51.41 -10.78 14.78
CA LYS A 111 52.63 -11.43 15.25
C LYS A 111 52.28 -12.41 16.37
N GLU A 112 52.47 -13.69 16.07
CA GLU A 112 52.07 -14.79 16.97
C GLU A 112 52.73 -14.71 18.35
N ASN A 113 54.00 -14.26 18.41
CA ASN A 113 54.77 -14.14 19.64
C ASN A 113 54.15 -13.23 20.71
N PHE A 114 53.28 -12.28 20.33
CA PHE A 114 52.55 -11.47 21.31
C PHE A 114 51.41 -12.26 21.97
N PHE A 115 50.84 -13.23 21.29
CA PHE A 115 49.64 -13.92 21.75
C PHE A 115 49.95 -15.27 22.39
N ILE A 116 51.00 -15.93 21.93
CA ILE A 116 51.33 -17.30 22.30
C ILE A 116 52.71 -17.36 22.90
N GLN A 117 52.83 -18.13 24.00
CA GLN A 117 54.09 -18.51 24.57
C GLN A 117 54.34 -19.98 24.26
N THR A 118 55.44 -20.25 23.57
CA THR A 118 55.88 -21.61 23.30
C THR A 118 56.64 -22.11 24.50
N SER A 119 56.32 -23.32 25.00
CA SER A 119 56.98 -24.00 26.04
C SER A 119 57.34 -25.43 25.63
N THR A 120 58.16 -26.12 26.41
CA THR A 120 58.50 -27.58 26.19
C THR A 120 57.21 -28.44 26.13
N ASP A 121 56.13 -27.98 26.78
CA ASP A 121 54.88 -28.71 26.91
C ASP A 121 53.84 -28.29 25.85
N GLY A 122 54.17 -27.45 24.83
CA GLY A 122 53.33 -26.99 23.76
C GLY A 122 53.05 -25.50 23.82
N PHE A 123 51.90 -25.09 23.20
CA PHE A 123 51.50 -23.71 23.10
C PHE A 123 50.60 -23.30 24.28
N LYS A 124 50.87 -22.13 24.83
CA LYS A 124 50.00 -21.52 25.85
C LYS A 124 49.63 -20.10 25.43
N ALA A 125 48.33 -19.80 25.39
CA ALA A 125 47.89 -18.43 25.17
C ALA A 125 48.29 -17.53 26.32
N LYS A 126 48.82 -16.34 26.02
CA LYS A 126 49.17 -15.35 27.03
C LYS A 126 47.91 -14.72 27.59
N LYS A 127 48.01 -14.14 28.79
CA LYS A 127 46.93 -13.32 29.38
C LYS A 127 46.77 -12.01 28.61
N TRP A 128 45.56 -11.50 28.54
CA TRP A 128 45.26 -10.25 27.84
C TRP A 128 46.11 -9.08 28.35
N GLU A 129 46.25 -8.93 29.64
CA GLU A 129 47.04 -7.85 30.24
C GLU A 129 48.50 -7.86 29.74
N LYS A 130 49.09 -9.06 29.63
CA LYS A 130 50.44 -9.24 29.10
C LYS A 130 50.51 -8.94 27.61
N ILE A 131 49.54 -9.38 26.84
CA ILE A 131 49.44 -9.09 25.41
C ILE A 131 49.32 -7.58 25.19
N LEU A 132 48.44 -6.91 25.94
CA LEU A 132 48.25 -5.47 25.86
C LEU A 132 49.53 -4.71 26.21
N GLN A 133 50.24 -5.13 27.25
CA GLN A 133 51.51 -4.53 27.65
C GLN A 133 52.58 -4.70 26.56
N GLU A 134 52.76 -5.91 26.05
CA GLU A 134 53.73 -6.21 24.99
C GLU A 134 53.43 -5.45 23.69
N LEU A 135 52.18 -5.38 23.26
CA LEU A 135 51.74 -4.61 22.07
C LEU A 135 51.92 -3.12 22.26
N THR A 136 51.62 -2.61 23.46
CA THR A 136 51.84 -1.20 23.79
C THR A 136 53.32 -0.86 23.80
N ASN A 137 54.17 -1.76 24.28
CA ASN A 137 55.63 -1.59 24.26
C ASN A 137 56.22 -1.69 22.85
N ASP A 138 55.67 -2.56 21.98
CA ASP A 138 56.10 -2.69 20.56
C ASP A 138 55.74 -1.43 19.76
N ASN A 139 54.59 -0.83 20.01
CA ASN A 139 54.15 0.41 19.36
C ASN A 139 53.56 1.40 20.40
N PRO A 140 54.40 2.15 21.14
CA PRO A 140 53.91 3.07 22.16
C PRO A 140 53.10 4.26 21.62
N THR A 141 53.32 4.61 20.37
CA THR A 141 52.61 5.74 19.69
C THR A 141 51.20 5.38 19.29
N GLU A 142 50.96 4.09 19.04
CA GLU A 142 49.66 3.58 18.60
C GLU A 142 49.28 2.30 19.35
N PRO A 143 49.00 2.40 20.65
CA PRO A 143 48.65 1.22 21.47
C PRO A 143 47.33 0.61 21.00
N PRO A 144 47.04 -0.65 21.38
CA PRO A 144 45.79 -1.28 21.11
C PRO A 144 44.61 -0.45 21.58
N MET A 145 43.67 -0.14 20.66
CA MET A 145 42.54 0.73 20.92
C MET A 145 41.26 -0.10 21.11
N LEU A 146 40.57 0.10 22.24
CA LEU A 146 39.26 -0.48 22.48
C LEU A 146 38.26 0.18 21.53
N LEU A 147 37.51 -0.63 20.75
CA LEU A 147 36.51 -0.19 19.83
C LEU A 147 35.11 -0.27 20.46
N LYS A 148 34.46 0.84 20.58
CA LYS A 148 33.02 0.90 20.89
C LYS A 148 32.18 0.48 19.68
N GLY A 149 30.89 0.15 19.87
CA GLY A 149 30.04 -0.37 18.80
C GLY A 149 30.02 0.49 17.54
N GLU A 150 29.95 1.82 17.69
CA GLU A 150 29.98 2.74 16.54
C GLU A 150 31.38 2.81 15.90
N GLU A 151 32.44 2.75 16.69
CA GLU A 151 33.81 2.75 16.18
C GLU A 151 34.12 1.46 15.41
N LEU A 152 33.67 0.32 15.95
CA LEU A 152 33.75 -0.97 15.24
C LEU A 152 32.97 -0.92 13.93
N TYR A 153 31.73 -0.43 13.98
CA TYR A 153 30.90 -0.29 12.78
C TYR A 153 31.60 0.57 11.72
N ASN A 154 32.09 1.74 12.11
CA ASN A 154 32.80 2.65 11.22
C ASN A 154 34.14 2.09 10.71
N LEU A 155 34.78 1.18 11.44
CA LEU A 155 35.99 0.49 10.97
C LEU A 155 35.67 -0.59 9.94
N VAL A 156 34.61 -1.35 10.17
CA VAL A 156 34.22 -2.48 9.32
C VAL A 156 33.51 -1.98 8.06
N TYR A 157 32.64 -0.98 8.18
CA TYR A 157 31.80 -0.49 7.10
C TYR A 157 32.12 0.95 6.72
N ASN A 158 31.82 1.31 5.47
CA ASN A 158 32.01 2.69 5.01
C ASN A 158 31.04 3.65 5.75
N SER A 159 31.58 4.80 6.09
CA SER A 159 30.83 5.89 6.71
C SER A 159 31.45 7.23 6.29
N ASP A 160 30.87 8.33 6.72
CA ASP A 160 31.46 9.67 6.51
C ASP A 160 32.85 9.79 7.17
N LYS A 161 33.08 9.00 8.23
CA LYS A 161 34.33 8.97 8.99
C LYS A 161 35.36 7.98 8.42
N ASN A 162 34.95 6.95 7.68
CA ASN A 162 35.85 5.96 7.11
C ASN A 162 35.51 5.63 5.66
N LYS A 163 36.43 6.00 4.77
CA LYS A 163 36.35 5.73 3.32
C LYS A 163 37.19 4.51 2.91
N ASN A 164 37.85 3.84 3.84
CA ASN A 164 38.64 2.62 3.63
C ASN A 164 38.17 1.47 4.55
N PRO A 165 36.92 1.08 4.48
CA PRO A 165 36.35 0.06 5.35
C PRO A 165 36.85 -1.35 4.98
N VAL A 166 36.65 -2.31 5.90
CA VAL A 166 36.84 -3.74 5.61
C VAL A 166 35.89 -4.19 4.52
N VAL A 167 34.63 -3.75 4.63
CA VAL A 167 33.56 -4.00 3.66
C VAL A 167 33.00 -2.67 3.19
N TRP A 168 33.10 -2.40 1.91
CA TRP A 168 32.47 -1.23 1.32
C TRP A 168 31.08 -1.59 0.82
N ILE A 169 30.07 -1.11 1.54
CA ILE A 169 28.66 -1.32 1.18
C ILE A 169 28.12 -0.14 0.40
N LYS A 170 27.21 -0.42 -0.55
CA LYS A 170 26.53 0.62 -1.34
C LYS A 170 25.44 1.34 -0.57
N ARG A 171 24.84 0.67 0.38
CA ARG A 171 23.68 1.16 1.13
C ARG A 171 23.79 0.80 2.61
N GLU A 172 23.50 1.77 3.43
CA GLU A 172 23.43 1.64 4.87
C GLU A 172 21.97 1.75 5.34
N VAL A 173 21.55 0.84 6.20
CA VAL A 173 20.21 0.89 6.82
C VAL A 173 20.38 1.25 8.29
N LYS A 174 19.90 2.44 8.68
CA LYS A 174 19.82 2.85 10.08
C LYS A 174 18.48 2.36 10.64
N ARG A 175 18.50 1.36 11.51
CA ARG A 175 17.30 0.93 12.24
C ARG A 175 16.97 1.93 13.36
N LYS A 176 15.66 2.15 13.58
CA LYS A 176 15.19 2.87 14.78
C LYS A 176 15.53 2.05 16.01
N GLY A 177 16.51 2.50 16.81
CA GLY A 177 16.92 1.82 18.02
C GLY A 177 18.43 1.88 18.26
N ARG A 178 18.93 1.03 19.18
CA ARG A 178 20.34 1.01 19.61
C ARG A 178 21.27 0.19 18.71
N ALA A 179 20.75 -0.62 17.83
CA ALA A 179 21.51 -1.55 16.99
C ALA A 179 21.90 -0.92 15.67
N LEU A 180 23.21 -0.83 15.40
CA LEU A 180 23.75 -0.49 14.10
C LEU A 180 23.67 -1.74 13.21
N SER A 181 22.84 -1.70 12.19
CA SER A 181 22.68 -2.75 11.19
C SER A 181 22.84 -2.15 9.80
N ASN A 182 23.27 -2.95 8.87
CA ASN A 182 23.30 -2.60 7.46
C ASN A 182 22.71 -3.73 6.61
N SER A 183 22.38 -3.40 5.37
CA SER A 183 21.80 -4.37 4.45
C SER A 183 22.72 -5.57 4.20
N PHE A 184 24.02 -5.36 4.21
CA PHE A 184 25.00 -6.45 4.10
C PHE A 184 24.88 -7.42 5.27
N THR A 185 24.91 -6.93 6.51
CA THR A 185 24.78 -7.76 7.71
C THR A 185 23.48 -8.57 7.70
N ASP A 186 22.39 -7.94 7.29
CA ASP A 186 21.08 -8.58 7.26
C ASP A 186 21.01 -9.74 6.24
N ILE A 187 21.77 -9.66 5.16
CA ILE A 187 21.86 -10.74 4.17
C ILE A 187 22.94 -11.76 4.52
N TYR A 188 24.11 -11.29 4.97
CA TYR A 188 25.25 -12.14 5.27
C TYR A 188 24.92 -13.23 6.28
N LYS A 189 24.16 -12.90 7.33
CA LYS A 189 23.71 -13.90 8.33
C LYS A 189 22.88 -15.05 7.75
N HIS A 190 22.23 -14.85 6.58
CA HIS A 190 21.48 -15.91 5.90
C HIS A 190 22.37 -16.85 5.08
N LEU A 191 23.56 -16.41 4.66
CA LEU A 191 24.55 -17.30 4.03
C LEU A 191 25.06 -18.37 4.99
N ILE A 192 25.07 -18.06 6.26
CA ILE A 192 25.54 -18.95 7.34
C ILE A 192 24.64 -20.21 7.44
N LYS A 193 23.39 -20.12 7.01
CA LYS A 193 22.38 -21.16 7.20
C LYS A 193 21.68 -21.56 5.91
N THR A 194 22.43 -22.02 4.94
CA THR A 194 21.86 -22.44 3.64
C THR A 194 20.84 -23.58 3.75
N SER A 195 20.92 -24.42 4.78
CA SER A 195 19.94 -25.50 5.03
C SER A 195 18.58 -25.00 5.50
N GLU A 196 18.51 -23.85 6.17
CA GLU A 196 17.31 -23.30 6.79
C GLU A 196 16.66 -22.14 6.00
N ILE A 197 17.08 -21.90 4.77
CA ILE A 197 16.52 -20.81 3.97
C ILE A 197 15.07 -21.13 3.62
N ASN A 198 14.19 -20.30 4.09
CA ASN A 198 12.76 -20.35 3.78
C ASN A 198 12.32 -19.14 2.96
N GLU A 199 11.10 -19.19 2.48
CA GLU A 199 10.50 -18.11 1.69
C GLU A 199 10.60 -16.74 2.38
N LYS A 200 10.30 -16.68 3.67
CA LYS A 200 10.32 -15.42 4.45
C LYS A 200 11.71 -14.79 4.47
N SER A 201 12.75 -15.61 4.73
CA SER A 201 14.13 -15.12 4.76
C SER A 201 14.59 -14.60 3.41
N PHE A 202 14.25 -15.32 2.34
CA PHE A 202 14.62 -14.94 0.98
C PHE A 202 13.85 -13.71 0.49
N LYS A 203 12.57 -13.63 0.79
CA LYS A 203 11.72 -12.49 0.55
C LYS A 203 12.28 -11.22 1.20
N ASN A 204 12.64 -11.31 2.48
CA ASN A 204 13.29 -10.20 3.18
C ASN A 204 14.63 -9.81 2.54
N ALA A 205 15.43 -10.78 2.12
CA ALA A 205 16.70 -10.52 1.45
C ALA A 205 16.53 -9.74 0.14
N LEU A 206 15.55 -10.09 -0.68
CA LEU A 206 15.23 -9.35 -1.90
C LEU A 206 14.76 -7.93 -1.61
N LEU A 207 13.93 -7.75 -0.57
CA LEU A 207 13.47 -6.43 -0.14
C LEU A 207 14.64 -5.56 0.35
N ILE A 208 15.59 -6.15 1.05
CA ILE A 208 16.83 -5.48 1.48
C ILE A 208 17.65 -5.06 0.24
N ALA A 209 17.82 -5.94 -0.74
CA ALA A 209 18.58 -5.66 -1.95
C ALA A 209 18.02 -4.47 -2.74
N ASP A 210 16.71 -4.35 -2.80
CA ASP A 210 16.03 -3.21 -3.43
C ASP A 210 15.75 -2.04 -2.47
N ASN A 211 16.23 -2.10 -1.23
CA ASN A 211 16.01 -1.07 -0.19
C ASN A 211 14.52 -0.82 0.12
N LYS A 212 13.72 -1.88 0.11
CA LYS A 212 12.27 -1.82 0.37
C LYS A 212 11.87 -2.48 1.70
N GLN A 213 12.82 -2.95 2.50
CA GLN A 213 12.58 -3.70 3.75
C GLN A 213 11.83 -2.90 4.82
N GLU A 214 12.02 -1.57 4.85
CA GLU A 214 11.39 -0.67 5.82
C GLU A 214 10.20 0.09 5.22
N VAL A 215 9.87 -0.21 3.97
CA VAL A 215 8.74 0.44 3.32
C VAL A 215 7.45 -0.19 3.82
N SER A 216 6.78 0.54 4.66
CA SER A 216 5.50 0.14 5.25
C SER A 216 4.45 1.23 5.06
N LEU A 217 3.21 0.83 5.01
CA LEU A 217 2.06 1.69 4.90
C LEU A 217 1.27 1.68 6.20
N ASN A 218 1.28 2.80 6.91
CA ASN A 218 0.55 2.96 8.16
C ASN A 218 -0.55 4.01 8.01
N VAL A 219 -1.51 3.73 7.14
CA VAL A 219 -2.68 4.62 6.92
C VAL A 219 -3.99 4.02 7.46
N PHE A 220 -3.97 2.77 7.92
CA PHE A 220 -5.15 2.05 8.41
C PHE A 220 -5.35 2.29 9.90
N THR A 221 -5.61 3.54 10.26
CA THR A 221 -5.84 3.95 11.64
C THR A 221 -7.28 4.43 11.82
N SER A 222 -7.78 4.36 13.06
CA SER A 222 -9.07 4.97 13.39
C SER A 222 -9.09 6.45 13.02
N SER A 223 -7.98 7.15 13.22
CA SER A 223 -7.84 8.56 12.84
C SER A 223 -8.02 8.80 11.33
N SER A 224 -7.52 7.91 10.49
CA SER A 224 -7.71 8.01 9.02
C SER A 224 -9.18 7.85 8.64
N PHE A 225 -9.86 6.93 9.29
CA PHE A 225 -11.29 6.71 9.08
C PHE A 225 -12.13 7.88 9.61
N ASP A 226 -11.78 8.42 10.77
CA ASP A 226 -12.45 9.60 11.35
C ASP A 226 -12.36 10.81 10.40
N LYS A 227 -11.21 11.00 9.76
CA LYS A 227 -11.01 12.07 8.76
C LYS A 227 -11.89 11.90 7.53
N ILE A 228 -12.02 10.66 7.04
CA ILE A 228 -12.92 10.36 5.93
C ILE A 228 -14.37 10.65 6.32
N ASN A 229 -14.79 10.21 7.49
CA ASN A 229 -16.15 10.50 7.99
C ASN A 229 -16.37 12.00 8.18
N GLU A 230 -15.37 12.71 8.69
CA GLU A 230 -15.42 14.18 8.81
C GLU A 230 -15.55 14.84 7.44
N PHE A 231 -14.76 14.42 6.47
CA PHE A 231 -14.84 14.93 5.10
C PHE A 231 -16.25 14.71 4.51
N GLU A 232 -16.79 13.49 4.61
CA GLU A 232 -18.14 13.20 4.10
C GLU A 232 -19.23 14.03 4.77
N LYS A 233 -19.13 14.14 6.09
CA LYS A 233 -20.10 14.95 6.85
C LYS A 233 -20.06 16.40 6.39
N LYS A 234 -18.85 16.95 6.23
CA LYS A 234 -18.68 18.35 5.78
C LYS A 234 -19.08 18.53 4.31
N LYS A 235 -18.69 17.58 3.43
CA LYS A 235 -19.09 17.60 2.01
C LYS A 235 -20.60 17.52 1.85
N THR A 236 -21.24 16.56 2.53
CA THR A 236 -22.70 16.42 2.50
C THR A 236 -23.39 17.68 2.97
N ASN A 237 -22.85 18.32 4.01
CA ASN A 237 -23.38 19.58 4.50
C ASN A 237 -23.22 20.70 3.48
N LEU A 238 -22.05 20.83 2.88
CA LEU A 238 -21.77 21.80 1.82
C LEU A 238 -22.67 21.58 0.59
N ASP A 239 -22.80 20.32 0.15
CA ASP A 239 -23.64 19.95 -0.99
C ASP A 239 -25.11 20.33 -0.72
N ASN A 240 -25.59 20.06 0.51
CA ASN A 240 -26.93 20.44 0.91
C ASN A 240 -27.10 21.97 0.96
N LEU A 241 -26.12 22.69 1.53
CA LEU A 241 -26.13 24.15 1.58
C LEU A 241 -26.05 24.76 0.18
N SER A 242 -25.18 24.24 -0.67
CA SER A 242 -25.03 24.68 -2.06
C SER A 242 -26.29 24.43 -2.87
N ALA A 243 -26.92 23.28 -2.68
CA ALA A 243 -28.17 22.91 -3.36
C ALA A 243 -29.37 23.76 -2.92
N VAL A 244 -29.35 24.33 -1.71
CA VAL A 244 -30.43 25.22 -1.22
C VAL A 244 -30.11 26.69 -1.38
N LYS A 245 -28.89 27.05 -1.76
CA LYS A 245 -28.43 28.44 -1.84
C LYS A 245 -29.37 29.32 -2.69
N LEU A 246 -29.72 28.85 -3.89
CA LEU A 246 -30.62 29.57 -4.78
C LEU A 246 -32.04 29.67 -4.21
N ASP A 247 -32.52 28.55 -3.64
CA ASP A 247 -33.81 28.54 -2.96
C ASP A 247 -33.79 29.49 -1.76
N PHE A 248 -32.65 29.56 -1.03
CA PHE A 248 -32.50 30.47 0.12
C PHE A 248 -32.42 31.95 -0.32
N GLU A 249 -31.66 32.26 -1.35
CA GLU A 249 -31.64 33.62 -1.91
C GLU A 249 -33.06 34.05 -2.34
N THR A 250 -33.80 33.13 -2.96
CA THR A 250 -35.19 33.32 -3.31
C THR A 250 -36.06 33.51 -2.06
N LEU A 251 -35.84 32.70 -1.01
CA LEU A 251 -36.55 32.85 0.28
C LEU A 251 -36.26 34.19 0.94
N LYS A 252 -35.01 34.64 0.90
CA LYS A 252 -34.61 35.93 1.45
C LYS A 252 -35.32 37.06 0.75
N LEU A 253 -35.29 37.03 -0.60
CA LEU A 253 -36.04 38.02 -1.40
C LEU A 253 -37.55 37.96 -1.13
N LEU A 254 -38.11 36.76 -1.04
CA LEU A 254 -39.51 36.58 -0.67
C LEU A 254 -39.81 37.02 0.73
N ASN A 255 -38.93 36.81 1.71
CA ASN A 255 -39.10 37.24 3.08
C ASN A 255 -38.99 38.75 3.20
N ASP A 256 -38.08 39.38 2.51
CA ASP A 256 -37.95 40.84 2.49
C ASP A 256 -39.14 41.44 1.74
N LYS A 257 -39.58 40.82 0.67
CA LYS A 257 -40.83 41.16 -0.03
C LYS A 257 -42.04 40.98 0.91
N PHE A 258 -42.14 39.84 1.60
CA PHE A 258 -43.21 39.60 2.58
C PHE A 258 -43.23 40.66 3.68
N LYS A 259 -42.09 40.94 4.32
CA LYS A 259 -42.00 41.97 5.35
C LYS A 259 -42.37 43.35 4.80
N SER A 260 -41.86 43.65 3.59
CA SER A 260 -42.19 44.93 2.97
C SER A 260 -43.69 45.01 2.60
N GLU A 261 -44.22 43.92 2.06
CA GLU A 261 -45.63 43.80 1.74
C GLU A 261 -46.50 43.85 3.02
N GLU A 262 -46.14 43.09 4.07
CA GLU A 262 -46.82 43.07 5.37
C GLU A 262 -46.80 44.46 6.05
N ILE A 263 -45.60 45.08 6.12
CA ILE A 263 -45.43 46.43 6.62
C ILE A 263 -46.20 47.42 5.78
N ILE A 264 -46.10 47.33 4.48
CA ILE A 264 -46.79 48.21 3.57
C ILE A 264 -48.32 48.03 3.73
N LEU A 265 -48.80 46.79 3.77
CA LEU A 265 -50.21 46.49 4.00
C LEU A 265 -50.69 47.01 5.36
N GLY A 266 -49.94 46.76 6.45
CA GLY A 266 -50.25 47.25 7.77
C GLY A 266 -50.24 48.77 7.86
N LYS A 267 -49.23 49.38 7.22
CA LYS A 267 -49.17 50.88 7.14
C LYS A 267 -50.27 51.42 6.24
N LEU A 268 -50.55 50.77 5.12
CA LEU A 268 -51.62 51.15 4.22
C LEU A 268 -53.01 51.09 4.93
N LYS A 269 -53.25 49.94 5.61
CA LYS A 269 -54.49 49.76 6.39
C LYS A 269 -54.64 50.86 7.46
N ASN A 270 -53.64 51.03 8.36
CA ASN A 270 -53.69 52.05 9.37
C ASN A 270 -53.75 53.46 8.78
N THR A 271 -53.01 53.73 7.73
CA THR A 271 -53.05 55.03 7.06
C THR A 271 -54.42 55.34 6.49
N PHE A 272 -55.02 54.31 5.83
CA PHE A 272 -56.37 54.50 5.32
C PHE A 272 -57.40 54.80 6.41
N ILE A 273 -57.37 53.92 7.46
CA ILE A 273 -58.31 54.09 8.57
C ILE A 273 -58.11 55.42 9.25
N LYS A 274 -56.88 55.82 9.56
CA LYS A 274 -56.61 57.10 10.24
C LYS A 274 -56.81 58.33 9.38
N LYS A 275 -56.59 58.23 8.09
CA LYS A 275 -56.80 59.35 7.14
C LYS A 275 -58.20 59.41 6.63
N PHE A 276 -59.01 58.37 6.81
CA PHE A 276 -60.35 58.32 6.27
C PHE A 276 -61.21 59.44 6.81
N ASP A 277 -61.18 59.60 8.17
CA ASP A 277 -62.01 60.68 8.81
C ASP A 277 -61.54 62.08 8.37
N THR A 278 -60.21 62.25 8.21
CA THR A 278 -59.67 63.55 7.77
C THR A 278 -59.84 63.74 6.28
N VAL A 279 -59.85 62.71 5.46
CA VAL A 279 -60.13 62.79 4.04
C VAL A 279 -61.63 62.95 3.80
N GLU A 280 -62.45 62.28 4.60
CA GLU A 280 -63.88 62.51 4.57
C GLU A 280 -64.25 64.00 4.96
N ASP A 281 -63.53 64.51 5.98
CA ASP A 281 -63.60 65.93 6.39
C ASP A 281 -62.90 66.84 5.37
N ASP A 282 -61.74 66.45 4.83
CA ASP A 282 -60.96 67.28 3.91
C ASP A 282 -61.53 67.24 2.48
N LEU A 283 -62.04 66.06 2.01
CA LEU A 283 -62.79 66.04 0.77
C LEU A 283 -64.01 66.96 0.86
N SER A 284 -64.62 67.13 2.04
CA SER A 284 -65.63 68.09 2.27
C SER A 284 -65.09 69.54 2.36
N LYS A 285 -63.77 69.66 2.66
CA LYS A 285 -63.14 71.02 2.82
C LYS A 285 -62.19 71.36 1.64
N LYS A 286 -61.75 70.37 0.85
CA LYS A 286 -60.64 70.49 -0.12
C LYS A 286 -60.99 70.78 -1.54
N THR A 287 -61.93 71.68 -1.65
CA THR A 287 -62.03 72.46 -2.90
C THR A 287 -61.03 73.62 -2.94
N ALA A 288 -60.10 73.68 -1.93
CA ALA A 288 -59.42 74.98 -1.86
C ALA A 288 -57.99 74.97 -1.15
N ASN A 289 -57.04 74.04 -1.38
CA ASN A 289 -55.67 74.49 -1.02
C ASN A 289 -54.50 73.59 -1.56
N ASP A 290 -53.48 74.22 -2.09
CA ASP A 290 -52.30 73.74 -2.86
C ASP A 290 -51.10 73.14 -2.04
N SER A 291 -51.18 73.06 -0.71
CA SER A 291 -49.96 72.78 0.06
C SER A 291 -49.56 71.28 0.23
N LEU A 292 -50.53 70.37 0.06
CA LEU A 292 -50.29 68.91 0.27
C LEU A 292 -49.65 68.22 -0.89
N LEU A 293 -49.77 68.75 -2.04
CA LEU A 293 -49.17 68.16 -3.27
C LEU A 293 -47.63 68.38 -3.28
N SER A 294 -47.18 69.46 -2.73
CA SER A 294 -45.75 69.81 -2.67
C SER A 294 -44.95 68.88 -1.77
N THR A 295 -45.51 68.41 -0.64
CA THR A 295 -44.89 67.52 0.29
C THR A 295 -44.76 66.09 -0.29
N ALA A 296 -45.77 65.62 -1.02
CA ALA A 296 -45.77 64.33 -1.68
C ALA A 296 -44.69 64.26 -2.81
N ILE A 297 -44.51 65.38 -3.48
CA ILE A 297 -43.45 65.51 -4.52
C ILE A 297 -42.06 65.37 -3.91
N GLN A 298 -41.79 66.00 -2.77
CA GLN A 298 -40.53 65.99 -2.10
C GLN A 298 -40.14 64.60 -1.57
N THR A 299 -41.16 63.82 -1.10
CA THR A 299 -40.93 62.44 -0.61
C THR A 299 -40.59 61.48 -1.76
N LEU A 300 -41.21 61.71 -2.90
CA LEU A 300 -40.90 60.91 -4.11
C LEU A 300 -39.50 61.19 -4.65
N GLU A 301 -39.02 62.40 -4.58
CA GLU A 301 -37.66 62.78 -4.96
C GLU A 301 -36.61 62.08 -4.07
N THR A 302 -36.85 61.99 -2.77
CA THR A 302 -35.96 61.31 -1.82
C THR A 302 -35.92 59.78 -2.10
N LYS A 303 -37.07 59.20 -2.36
CA LYS A 303 -37.19 57.74 -2.64
C LYS A 303 -36.50 57.33 -3.96
N ILE A 304 -36.60 58.13 -4.99
CA ILE A 304 -35.90 57.93 -6.28
C ILE A 304 -34.36 57.99 -6.09
N ASP A 305 -33.90 58.91 -5.28
CA ASP A 305 -32.46 59.10 -5.04
C ASP A 305 -31.86 57.97 -4.18
N GLU A 306 -32.55 57.44 -3.20
CA GLU A 306 -32.04 56.37 -2.34
C GLU A 306 -32.09 54.98 -3.04
N THR A 307 -33.21 54.68 -3.74
CA THR A 307 -33.36 53.35 -4.38
C THR A 307 -32.44 53.21 -5.60
N LEU A 308 -32.48 54.19 -6.50
CA LEU A 308 -31.68 54.14 -7.73
C LEU A 308 -30.18 54.28 -7.51
N LYS A 309 -29.77 55.02 -6.47
CA LYS A 309 -28.35 55.04 -6.08
C LYS A 309 -27.87 53.70 -5.55
N SER A 310 -28.70 53.00 -4.73
CA SER A 310 -28.36 51.70 -4.19
C SER A 310 -28.16 50.63 -5.32
N GLU A 311 -29.07 50.66 -6.29
CA GLU A 311 -28.95 49.76 -7.48
C GLU A 311 -27.69 50.04 -8.33
N ARG A 312 -27.36 51.34 -8.49
CA ARG A 312 -26.14 51.76 -9.20
C ARG A 312 -24.88 51.29 -8.49
N ASP A 313 -24.84 51.37 -7.15
CA ASP A 313 -23.68 50.94 -6.36
C ASP A 313 -23.53 49.38 -6.37
N ALA A 314 -24.67 48.64 -6.51
CA ALA A 314 -24.63 47.19 -6.69
C ALA A 314 -23.97 46.81 -8.03
N LEU A 315 -24.29 47.50 -9.12
CA LEU A 315 -23.69 47.29 -10.43
C LEU A 315 -22.18 47.61 -10.44
N ILE A 316 -21.74 48.60 -9.66
CA ILE A 316 -20.32 48.93 -9.51
C ILE A 316 -19.58 47.76 -8.84
N THR A 317 -20.22 47.11 -7.85
CA THR A 317 -19.66 45.95 -7.17
C THR A 317 -19.59 44.74 -8.06
N GLU A 318 -20.59 44.57 -8.90
CA GLU A 318 -20.64 43.50 -9.88
C GLU A 318 -19.52 43.60 -10.93
N LYS A 319 -19.28 44.83 -11.40
CA LYS A 319 -18.16 45.10 -12.31
C LYS A 319 -16.81 44.71 -11.71
N ALA A 320 -16.58 45.01 -10.44
CA ALA A 320 -15.38 44.63 -9.73
C ALA A 320 -15.21 43.10 -9.62
N THR A 321 -16.35 42.36 -9.57
CA THR A 321 -16.34 40.88 -9.53
C THR A 321 -15.85 40.30 -10.86
N PHE A 322 -16.29 40.88 -11.99
CA PHE A 322 -15.80 40.45 -13.30
C PHE A 322 -14.30 40.71 -13.48
N GLU A 323 -13.79 41.84 -12.99
CA GLU A 323 -12.36 42.15 -13.04
C GLU A 323 -11.53 41.15 -12.24
N ASN A 324 -12.02 40.69 -11.09
CA ASN A 324 -11.37 39.65 -10.29
C ASN A 324 -11.36 38.27 -10.98
N GLN A 325 -12.46 37.94 -11.69
CA GLN A 325 -12.56 36.70 -12.46
C GLN A 325 -11.59 36.67 -13.65
N ILE A 326 -11.36 37.80 -14.27
CA ILE A 326 -10.37 37.95 -15.34
C ILE A 326 -8.96 37.61 -14.83
N GLU A 327 -8.59 38.09 -13.67
CA GLU A 327 -7.29 37.77 -13.07
C GLU A 327 -7.13 36.31 -12.69
N ALA A 328 -8.22 35.66 -12.17
CA ALA A 328 -8.21 34.25 -11.87
C ALA A 328 -8.00 33.37 -13.14
N ALA A 329 -8.69 33.72 -14.22
CA ALA A 329 -8.55 33.00 -15.50
C ALA A 329 -7.16 33.15 -16.12
N LYS A 330 -6.52 34.31 -15.97
CA LYS A 330 -5.11 34.50 -16.39
C LYS A 330 -4.16 33.60 -15.63
N LYS A 331 -4.41 33.39 -14.33
CA LYS A 331 -3.61 32.49 -13.49
C LYS A 331 -3.75 31.04 -13.95
N ALA A 332 -4.98 30.60 -14.25
CA ALA A 332 -5.26 29.26 -14.76
C ALA A 332 -4.51 28.98 -16.09
N ASN A 333 -4.45 29.96 -17.00
CA ASN A 333 -3.69 29.81 -18.24
C ASN A 333 -2.20 29.57 -18.02
N LYS A 334 -1.62 30.18 -17.00
CA LYS A 334 -0.22 29.98 -16.65
C LYS A 334 0.08 28.55 -16.17
N GLU A 335 -0.88 27.92 -15.49
CA GLU A 335 -0.79 26.51 -15.09
C GLU A 335 -0.92 25.55 -16.28
N ILE A 336 -1.77 25.89 -17.24
CA ILE A 336 -1.90 25.15 -18.50
C ILE A 336 -0.60 25.21 -19.31
N GLU A 337 0.06 26.36 -19.36
CA GLU A 337 1.35 26.53 -20.03
C GLU A 337 2.45 25.61 -19.45
N ALA A 338 2.45 25.42 -18.13
CA ALA A 338 3.38 24.50 -17.48
C ALA A 338 3.14 23.03 -17.93
N LYS A 339 1.88 22.63 -18.03
CA LYS A 339 1.50 21.27 -18.51
C LYS A 339 1.82 21.06 -19.99
N LEU A 340 1.64 22.07 -20.81
CA LEU A 340 1.96 22.01 -22.24
C LEU A 340 3.46 21.83 -22.49
N LYS A 341 4.31 22.37 -21.61
CA LYS A 341 5.76 22.23 -21.68
C LYS A 341 6.22 20.77 -21.46
N GLU A 342 5.49 19.98 -20.69
CA GLU A 342 5.82 18.57 -20.48
C GLU A 342 5.72 17.74 -21.77
N VAL A 343 4.83 18.12 -22.66
CA VAL A 343 4.56 17.41 -23.93
C VAL A 343 4.98 18.23 -25.16
N GLU A 344 5.92 19.18 -24.98
CA GLU A 344 6.29 20.15 -26.03
C GLU A 344 6.72 19.47 -27.33
N SER A 345 7.52 18.41 -27.22
CA SER A 345 8.10 17.68 -28.36
C SER A 345 7.12 16.70 -29.02
N TYR A 346 5.95 16.50 -28.46
CA TYR A 346 4.97 15.54 -28.94
C TYR A 346 3.75 16.25 -29.48
N GLU A 347 3.35 15.91 -30.69
CA GLU A 347 2.09 16.36 -31.28
C GLU A 347 1.14 15.18 -31.49
N PRO A 348 -0.14 15.27 -31.10
CA PRO A 348 -1.10 14.18 -31.27
C PRO A 348 -1.59 14.08 -32.72
N THR A 349 -0.66 13.98 -33.66
CA THR A 349 -0.91 13.88 -35.10
C THR A 349 -0.28 12.63 -35.67
N GLU A 350 -0.82 12.15 -36.79
CA GLU A 350 -0.30 10.95 -37.47
C GLU A 350 1.11 11.13 -38.02
N ASP A 351 1.54 12.36 -38.28
CA ASP A 351 2.87 12.68 -38.81
C ASP A 351 3.94 12.79 -37.73
N ASN A 352 3.59 12.88 -36.46
CA ASN A 352 4.56 12.97 -35.37
C ASN A 352 5.13 11.60 -35.02
N LEU A 353 6.33 11.30 -35.49
CA LEU A 353 7.01 10.03 -35.29
C LEU A 353 7.20 9.65 -33.81
N MET A 354 7.42 10.63 -32.93
CA MET A 354 7.59 10.39 -31.49
C MET A 354 6.26 9.98 -30.85
N PHE A 355 5.19 10.65 -31.24
CA PHE A 355 3.85 10.33 -30.72
C PHE A 355 3.33 9.02 -31.31
N GLN A 356 3.54 8.78 -32.61
CA GLN A 356 3.19 7.50 -33.24
C GLN A 356 3.99 6.34 -32.66
N GLY A 357 5.25 6.57 -32.29
CA GLY A 357 6.05 5.58 -31.58
C GLY A 357 5.45 5.14 -30.24
N LEU A 358 4.86 6.08 -29.50
CA LEU A 358 4.16 5.77 -28.24
C LEU A 358 2.86 5.00 -28.48
N ILE A 359 2.08 5.41 -29.49
CA ILE A 359 0.83 4.74 -29.86
C ILE A 359 1.13 3.30 -30.30
N ASN A 360 2.06 3.13 -31.21
CA ASN A 360 2.45 1.82 -31.71
C ASN A 360 2.96 0.90 -30.57
N LYS A 361 3.75 1.47 -29.65
CA LYS A 361 4.19 0.73 -28.47
C LYS A 361 3.02 0.27 -27.62
N SER A 362 2.09 1.19 -27.31
CA SER A 362 0.90 0.87 -26.52
C SER A 362 0.01 -0.16 -27.19
N GLU A 363 -0.17 -0.05 -28.53
CA GLU A 363 -1.01 -0.99 -29.29
C GLU A 363 -0.39 -2.41 -29.37
N ILE A 364 0.94 -2.49 -29.49
CA ILE A 364 1.64 -3.79 -29.49
C ILE A 364 1.47 -4.45 -28.13
N GLU A 365 1.79 -3.70 -27.08
CA GLU A 365 1.68 -4.21 -25.69
C GLU A 365 0.21 -4.55 -25.34
N ASP A 366 -0.78 -3.78 -25.86
CA ASP A 366 -2.20 -4.06 -25.64
C ASP A 366 -2.70 -5.29 -26.39
N LYS A 367 -2.21 -5.53 -27.59
CA LYS A 367 -2.50 -6.77 -28.33
C LYS A 367 -1.96 -7.99 -27.59
N GLU A 368 -0.71 -7.91 -27.11
CA GLU A 368 -0.12 -8.97 -26.31
C GLU A 368 -0.92 -9.18 -25.01
N ARG A 369 -1.34 -8.11 -24.37
CA ARG A 369 -2.19 -8.17 -23.16
C ARG A 369 -3.53 -8.84 -23.45
N ILE A 370 -4.21 -8.43 -24.54
CA ILE A 370 -5.51 -8.98 -24.94
C ILE A 370 -5.41 -10.49 -25.24
N GLU A 371 -4.33 -10.91 -25.90
CA GLU A 371 -4.10 -12.33 -26.15
C GLU A 371 -3.90 -13.11 -24.86
N LEU A 372 -3.13 -12.57 -23.92
CA LEU A 372 -2.95 -13.16 -22.59
C LEU A 372 -4.22 -13.14 -21.76
N GLU A 373 -5.01 -12.04 -21.80
CA GLU A 373 -6.29 -11.95 -21.10
C GLU A 373 -7.34 -12.90 -21.68
N ALA A 374 -7.32 -13.10 -23.00
CA ALA A 374 -8.18 -14.10 -23.64
C ALA A 374 -7.82 -15.51 -23.16
N GLN A 375 -6.53 -15.82 -23.05
CA GLN A 375 -6.06 -17.07 -22.48
C GLN A 375 -6.43 -17.17 -20.97
N LEU A 376 -6.25 -16.11 -20.21
CA LEU A 376 -6.60 -16.08 -18.79
C LEU A 376 -8.11 -16.22 -18.58
N THR A 377 -8.93 -15.52 -19.37
CA THR A 377 -10.41 -15.58 -19.26
C THR A 377 -10.93 -16.98 -19.57
N GLN A 378 -10.25 -17.70 -20.44
CA GLN A 378 -10.53 -19.10 -20.72
C GLN A 378 -10.22 -19.98 -19.50
N LEU A 379 -9.23 -19.56 -18.68
CA LEU A 379 -8.77 -20.22 -17.46
C LEU A 379 -9.58 -19.82 -16.20
N GLU A 380 -10.10 -18.60 -16.11
CA GLU A 380 -10.79 -18.04 -14.92
C GLU A 380 -12.17 -18.62 -14.61
N ARG A 381 -12.67 -19.57 -15.42
CA ARG A 381 -13.97 -20.21 -15.15
C ARG A 381 -13.94 -21.24 -14.02
N SER A 382 -12.79 -21.49 -13.39
CA SER A 382 -12.70 -22.42 -12.26
C SER A 382 -12.69 -21.68 -10.92
N LYS A 383 -13.69 -21.94 -10.10
CA LYS A 383 -13.92 -21.32 -8.78
C LYS A 383 -13.08 -21.92 -7.65
N PHE A 384 -12.03 -22.67 -7.94
CA PHE A 384 -11.30 -23.43 -6.92
C PHE A 384 -9.85 -22.99 -6.77
N THR A 385 -9.32 -23.04 -5.56
CA THR A 385 -7.90 -22.79 -5.28
C THR A 385 -7.05 -23.99 -5.74
N LEU A 386 -5.76 -23.73 -6.06
CA LEU A 386 -4.81 -24.76 -6.47
C LEU A 386 -4.78 -25.93 -5.47
N VAL A 387 -4.72 -25.61 -4.17
CA VAL A 387 -4.64 -26.62 -3.10
C VAL A 387 -5.91 -27.44 -3.00
N GLU A 388 -7.06 -26.80 -3.18
CA GLU A 388 -8.37 -27.51 -3.14
C GLU A 388 -8.52 -28.42 -4.35
N VAL A 389 -8.10 -27.97 -5.53
CA VAL A 389 -8.15 -28.78 -6.75
C VAL A 389 -7.18 -29.95 -6.66
N GLU A 390 -5.94 -29.73 -6.21
CA GLU A 390 -4.97 -30.82 -6.01
C GLU A 390 -5.42 -31.82 -4.94
N LYS A 391 -6.01 -31.31 -3.85
CA LYS A 391 -6.58 -32.18 -2.81
C LYS A 391 -7.77 -32.99 -3.34
N SER A 392 -8.62 -32.34 -4.14
CA SER A 392 -9.76 -33.02 -4.77
C SER A 392 -9.33 -34.06 -5.79
N ILE A 393 -8.30 -33.77 -6.58
CA ILE A 393 -7.69 -34.73 -7.55
C ILE A 393 -7.17 -35.95 -6.81
N ARG A 394 -6.36 -35.77 -5.76
CA ARG A 394 -5.84 -36.91 -4.96
C ARG A 394 -6.93 -37.70 -4.28
N ALA A 395 -7.95 -37.02 -3.79
CA ALA A 395 -9.11 -37.68 -3.20
C ALA A 395 -9.85 -38.51 -4.25
N LEU A 396 -10.16 -37.92 -5.41
CA LEU A 396 -10.85 -38.58 -6.52
C LEU A 396 -10.03 -39.77 -7.08
N GLU A 397 -8.71 -39.61 -7.23
CA GLU A 397 -7.81 -40.70 -7.68
C GLU A 397 -7.79 -41.85 -6.66
N GLY A 398 -7.80 -41.50 -5.37
CA GLY A 398 -7.91 -42.52 -4.30
C GLY A 398 -9.25 -43.23 -4.30
N GLU A 399 -10.34 -42.48 -4.49
CA GLU A 399 -11.70 -43.05 -4.55
C GLU A 399 -11.89 -43.91 -5.79
N ILE A 400 -11.52 -43.44 -6.96
CA ILE A 400 -11.56 -44.20 -8.21
C ILE A 400 -10.82 -45.50 -8.06
N LYS A 401 -9.58 -45.48 -7.59
CA LYS A 401 -8.77 -46.67 -7.37
C LYS A 401 -9.43 -47.65 -6.37
N SER A 402 -10.01 -47.09 -5.30
CA SER A 402 -10.73 -47.90 -4.31
C SER A 402 -11.96 -48.58 -4.91
N GLU A 403 -12.69 -47.86 -5.75
CA GLU A 403 -13.92 -48.34 -6.36
C GLU A 403 -13.63 -49.28 -7.53
N GLU A 404 -12.61 -49.05 -8.33
CA GLU A 404 -12.13 -49.95 -9.35
C GLU A 404 -11.70 -51.31 -8.76
N ASN A 405 -11.00 -51.26 -7.60
CA ASN A 405 -10.69 -52.47 -6.86
C ASN A 405 -11.98 -53.16 -6.33
N SER A 406 -12.95 -52.35 -5.88
CA SER A 406 -14.22 -52.88 -5.44
C SER A 406 -15.07 -53.51 -6.56
N ILE A 407 -14.91 -52.99 -7.79
CA ILE A 407 -15.54 -53.58 -9.00
C ILE A 407 -14.83 -54.85 -9.40
N THR A 408 -13.50 -54.86 -9.43
CA THR A 408 -12.68 -55.97 -9.85
C THR A 408 -12.87 -57.19 -8.90
N GLU A 409 -13.00 -56.91 -7.64
CA GLU A 409 -13.14 -57.93 -6.60
C GLU A 409 -14.54 -57.90 -5.96
N PHE A 410 -15.56 -57.53 -6.74
CA PHE A 410 -16.92 -57.28 -6.24
C PHE A 410 -17.45 -58.42 -5.39
N ASP A 411 -17.27 -59.67 -5.85
CA ASP A 411 -17.70 -60.87 -5.12
C ASP A 411 -16.88 -61.16 -3.84
N ASN A 412 -15.74 -60.51 -3.70
CA ASN A 412 -14.84 -60.64 -2.57
C ASN A 412 -14.98 -59.51 -1.55
N LEU A 413 -15.83 -58.50 -1.79
CA LEU A 413 -16.02 -57.39 -0.86
C LEU A 413 -16.64 -57.84 0.44
N LEU A 414 -16.18 -57.29 1.52
CA LEU A 414 -16.58 -57.67 2.89
C LEU A 414 -18.08 -57.59 3.07
N TYR A 415 -18.73 -56.53 2.60
CA TYR A 415 -20.18 -56.40 2.79
C TYR A 415 -20.98 -57.44 2.04
N GLN A 416 -20.49 -57.98 0.92
CA GLN A 416 -21.17 -59.07 0.18
C GLN A 416 -21.05 -60.45 0.85
N ASN A 417 -20.06 -60.61 1.70
CA ASN A 417 -19.68 -61.87 2.29
C ASN A 417 -19.85 -61.89 3.82
N ILE A 418 -20.46 -60.86 4.42
CA ILE A 418 -20.56 -60.72 5.87
C ILE A 418 -21.63 -61.66 6.48
N SER A 419 -22.60 -62.09 5.65
CA SER A 419 -23.62 -63.06 5.99
C SER A 419 -24.14 -63.77 4.73
N SER A 420 -24.73 -64.93 4.90
CA SER A 420 -25.51 -65.61 3.85
C SER A 420 -26.94 -65.05 3.68
N ASP A 421 -27.43 -64.31 4.65
CA ASP A 421 -28.76 -63.68 4.64
C ASP A 421 -28.72 -62.27 4.04
N PRO A 422 -29.42 -62.03 2.91
CA PRO A 422 -29.43 -60.73 2.24
C PRO A 422 -29.96 -59.58 3.09
N GLU A 423 -30.85 -59.84 4.03
CA GLU A 423 -31.41 -58.82 4.92
C GLU A 423 -30.37 -58.36 5.94
N ILE A 424 -29.59 -59.31 6.43
CA ILE A 424 -28.47 -59.02 7.37
C ILE A 424 -27.39 -58.30 6.65
N ILE A 425 -27.05 -58.66 5.40
CA ILE A 425 -26.09 -57.95 4.56
C ILE A 425 -26.48 -56.46 4.42
N ARG A 426 -27.75 -56.21 4.13
CA ARG A 426 -28.28 -54.87 3.94
C ARG A 426 -28.25 -54.03 5.22
N LYS A 427 -28.61 -54.60 6.32
CA LYS A 427 -28.56 -53.98 7.64
C LYS A 427 -27.10 -53.68 8.03
N ALA A 428 -26.22 -54.65 7.93
CA ALA A 428 -24.79 -54.51 8.25
C ALA A 428 -24.12 -53.46 7.38
N TYR A 429 -24.41 -53.39 6.07
CA TYR A 429 -23.88 -52.37 5.17
C TYR A 429 -24.25 -50.95 5.61
N SER A 430 -25.42 -50.74 6.14
CA SER A 430 -25.89 -49.43 6.60
C SER A 430 -25.11 -48.91 7.82
N TYR A 431 -24.35 -49.74 8.53
CA TYR A 431 -23.50 -49.39 9.67
C TYR A 431 -22.03 -49.28 9.31
N LEU A 432 -21.63 -49.93 8.23
CA LEU A 432 -20.24 -49.91 7.85
C LEU A 432 -19.92 -48.60 7.17
N SER A 433 -18.81 -47.95 7.53
CA SER A 433 -18.30 -46.87 6.69
C SER A 433 -18.01 -47.43 5.30
N SER A 434 -18.21 -46.63 4.27
CA SER A 434 -17.97 -47.03 2.88
C SER A 434 -16.58 -47.66 2.66
N LYS A 435 -15.57 -47.23 3.42
CA LYS A 435 -14.22 -47.81 3.38
C LYS A 435 -14.14 -49.21 3.96
N VAL A 436 -14.85 -49.45 5.06
CA VAL A 436 -14.84 -50.76 5.70
C VAL A 436 -15.70 -51.77 4.93
N ALA A 437 -16.81 -51.31 4.38
CA ALA A 437 -17.68 -52.16 3.58
C ALA A 437 -17.00 -52.74 2.34
N LYS A 438 -16.07 -51.95 1.74
CA LYS A 438 -15.32 -52.33 0.54
C LYS A 438 -14.00 -53.08 0.81
N LEU A 439 -13.71 -53.48 2.02
CA LEU A 439 -12.57 -54.36 2.32
C LEU A 439 -12.79 -55.79 1.76
N ASP A 440 -11.71 -56.53 1.60
CA ASP A 440 -11.71 -57.91 1.13
C ASP A 440 -12.39 -58.86 2.15
N LYS A 441 -13.09 -59.89 1.64
CA LYS A 441 -13.79 -60.88 2.44
C LYS A 441 -12.92 -61.60 3.44
N SER A 442 -11.61 -61.67 3.23
CA SER A 442 -10.65 -62.30 4.16
C SER A 442 -10.66 -61.67 5.54
N LYS A 443 -11.22 -60.43 5.66
CA LYS A 443 -11.40 -59.73 6.93
C LYS A 443 -12.61 -60.26 7.76
N ILE A 444 -13.49 -61.09 7.16
CA ILE A 444 -14.59 -61.72 7.86
C ILE A 444 -14.05 -62.90 8.68
N LYS A 445 -14.15 -62.82 9.99
CA LYS A 445 -13.78 -63.92 10.91
C LYS A 445 -14.94 -64.86 11.22
N LYS A 446 -16.16 -64.38 11.13
CA LYS A 446 -17.42 -65.10 11.35
C LYS A 446 -18.52 -64.44 10.53
N GLU A 447 -19.28 -65.20 9.78
CA GLU A 447 -20.47 -64.78 9.08
C GLU A 447 -21.58 -64.37 10.08
N ILE A 448 -22.24 -63.23 9.83
CA ILE A 448 -23.29 -62.69 10.69
C ILE A 448 -24.61 -63.37 10.34
N SER A 449 -25.27 -63.97 11.31
CA SER A 449 -26.60 -64.55 11.17
C SER A 449 -27.67 -63.70 11.84
N LYS A 450 -28.93 -64.01 11.61
CA LYS A 450 -30.07 -63.36 12.32
C LYS A 450 -29.98 -63.42 13.85
N ALA A 451 -29.31 -64.44 14.39
CA ALA A 451 -29.05 -64.53 15.81
C ALA A 451 -28.01 -63.58 16.37
N ASP A 452 -27.16 -63.03 15.49
CA ASP A 452 -26.11 -62.12 15.87
C ASP A 452 -26.63 -60.65 15.94
N PHE A 453 -27.86 -60.35 15.57
CA PHE A 453 -28.49 -59.04 15.71
C PHE A 453 -29.34 -58.95 17.01
N PRO A 454 -29.32 -57.74 17.66
CA PRO A 454 -28.55 -56.54 17.35
C PRO A 454 -27.04 -56.68 17.63
N LEU A 455 -26.24 -55.99 16.85
CA LEU A 455 -24.78 -55.96 17.05
C LEU A 455 -24.43 -55.30 18.39
N THR A 456 -23.54 -55.93 19.15
CA THR A 456 -23.03 -55.35 20.41
C THR A 456 -21.77 -54.49 20.16
N PHE A 457 -21.78 -53.28 20.66
CA PHE A 457 -20.61 -52.37 20.68
C PHE A 457 -20.35 -51.93 22.12
N PHE A 458 -19.11 -52.01 22.57
CA PHE A 458 -18.69 -51.54 23.89
C PHE A 458 -19.61 -52.05 25.03
N ASP A 459 -19.88 -53.33 25.06
CA ASP A 459 -20.76 -54.05 26.06
C ASP A 459 -22.23 -53.59 26.06
N GLY A 460 -22.66 -52.80 25.05
CA GLY A 460 -24.06 -52.41 24.87
C GLY A 460 -24.69 -52.99 23.60
N LYS A 461 -25.98 -53.16 23.59
CA LYS A 461 -26.77 -53.52 22.40
C LYS A 461 -27.28 -52.23 21.75
N ILE A 462 -27.02 -52.05 20.48
CA ILE A 462 -27.61 -50.98 19.71
C ILE A 462 -28.81 -51.53 18.96
N ASP A 463 -29.99 -50.95 19.20
CA ASP A 463 -31.18 -51.28 18.42
C ASP A 463 -31.05 -50.55 17.05
N VAL A 464 -31.08 -51.34 16.05
CA VAL A 464 -30.76 -50.91 14.68
C VAL A 464 -32.02 -50.72 13.83
N ASN A 465 -33.18 -50.75 14.41
CA ASN A 465 -34.43 -50.61 13.67
C ASN A 465 -34.75 -49.19 13.25
N ASP A 466 -34.14 -48.20 13.90
CA ASP A 466 -34.35 -46.77 13.62
C ASP A 466 -33.37 -46.20 12.60
N ILE A 467 -32.51 -47.00 12.00
CA ILE A 467 -31.56 -46.52 11.01
C ILE A 467 -32.04 -46.81 9.59
N ASP A 468 -32.01 -45.82 8.74
CA ASP A 468 -32.36 -45.96 7.33
C ASP A 468 -31.48 -47.00 6.65
N ILE A 469 -32.13 -48.07 6.15
CA ILE A 469 -31.46 -49.16 5.49
C ILE A 469 -30.96 -48.69 4.12
N GLN A 470 -29.67 -48.58 3.97
CA GLN A 470 -29.05 -48.18 2.71
C GLN A 470 -29.19 -49.29 1.64
N LYS A 471 -29.44 -48.89 0.42
CA LYS A 471 -29.44 -49.79 -0.73
C LYS A 471 -28.06 -50.34 -0.97
N LEU A 472 -27.94 -51.68 -1.14
CA LEU A 472 -26.66 -52.27 -1.51
C LEU A 472 -26.25 -51.83 -2.89
N PRO A 473 -25.00 -51.39 -3.06
CA PRO A 473 -24.52 -50.96 -4.39
C PRO A 473 -24.39 -52.15 -5.32
N THR A 474 -24.87 -52.01 -6.53
CA THR A 474 -24.67 -52.99 -7.61
C THR A 474 -23.36 -52.72 -8.33
N ILE A 475 -22.81 -53.73 -9.01
CA ILE A 475 -21.60 -53.58 -9.82
C ILE A 475 -21.76 -52.50 -10.89
N LYS A 476 -22.97 -52.39 -11.44
CA LYS A 476 -23.33 -51.40 -12.45
C LYS A 476 -23.33 -49.99 -11.87
N GLU A 477 -23.90 -49.81 -10.70
CA GLU A 477 -23.89 -48.51 -9.99
C GLU A 477 -22.46 -48.09 -9.63
N LEU A 478 -21.60 -49.04 -9.20
CA LEU A 478 -20.19 -48.75 -8.93
C LEU A 478 -19.41 -48.41 -10.21
N GLN A 479 -19.73 -49.04 -11.33
CA GLN A 479 -19.14 -48.69 -12.62
C GLN A 479 -19.56 -47.31 -13.09
N GLU A 480 -20.83 -46.96 -12.95
CA GLU A 480 -21.34 -45.64 -13.28
C GLU A 480 -20.74 -44.54 -12.37
N ASP A 481 -20.52 -44.86 -11.10
CA ASP A 481 -19.87 -43.91 -10.16
C ASP A 481 -18.39 -43.70 -10.48
N VAL A 482 -17.67 -44.78 -10.84
CA VAL A 482 -16.28 -44.67 -11.30
C VAL A 482 -16.17 -43.84 -12.59
N GLU A 483 -17.12 -44.08 -13.52
CA GLU A 483 -17.10 -43.33 -14.78
C GLU A 483 -17.42 -41.86 -14.58
N THR A 484 -18.34 -41.56 -13.65
CA THR A 484 -18.67 -40.20 -13.26
C THR A 484 -17.48 -39.54 -12.60
N LYS A 485 -16.84 -40.22 -11.64
CA LYS A 485 -15.64 -39.69 -10.96
C LYS A 485 -14.44 -39.53 -11.89
N LYS A 486 -14.30 -40.38 -12.90
CA LYS A 486 -13.27 -40.20 -13.94
C LYS A 486 -13.49 -38.95 -14.76
N LYS A 487 -14.75 -38.62 -15.08
CA LYS A 487 -15.09 -37.37 -15.74
C LYS A 487 -14.78 -36.18 -14.85
N GLU A 488 -15.19 -36.24 -13.59
CA GLU A 488 -14.88 -35.20 -12.61
C GLU A 488 -13.37 -35.02 -12.40
N LEU A 489 -12.63 -36.15 -12.37
CA LEU A 489 -11.16 -36.12 -12.27
C LEU A 489 -10.53 -35.46 -13.50
N ALA A 490 -11.02 -35.76 -14.69
CA ALA A 490 -10.54 -35.14 -15.92
C ALA A 490 -10.82 -33.63 -15.91
N GLU A 491 -12.02 -33.23 -15.50
CA GLU A 491 -12.36 -31.83 -15.35
C GLU A 491 -11.50 -31.13 -14.30
N LYS A 492 -11.23 -31.80 -13.16
CA LYS A 492 -10.34 -31.26 -12.11
C LYS A 492 -8.90 -31.16 -12.57
N LYS A 493 -8.40 -32.08 -13.39
CA LYS A 493 -7.05 -32.00 -13.97
C LYS A 493 -6.94 -30.83 -14.95
N VAL A 494 -7.96 -30.61 -15.78
CA VAL A 494 -8.02 -29.43 -16.65
C VAL A 494 -8.06 -28.15 -15.83
N GLN A 495 -8.85 -28.15 -14.73
CA GLN A 495 -8.88 -27.01 -13.81
C GLN A 495 -7.51 -26.77 -13.15
N LEU A 496 -6.81 -27.84 -12.75
CA LEU A 496 -5.48 -27.73 -12.15
C LEU A 496 -4.47 -27.09 -13.10
N ASP A 497 -4.43 -27.57 -14.34
CA ASP A 497 -3.51 -27.04 -15.35
C ASP A 497 -3.88 -25.59 -15.71
N ALA A 498 -5.17 -25.30 -15.73
CA ALA A 498 -5.69 -23.95 -15.89
C ALA A 498 -5.18 -23.04 -14.76
N ILE A 499 -5.34 -23.44 -13.51
CA ILE A 499 -4.90 -22.66 -12.35
C ILE A 499 -3.37 -22.48 -12.31
N LYS A 500 -2.60 -23.52 -12.68
CA LYS A 500 -1.14 -23.43 -12.76
C LYS A 500 -0.67 -22.40 -13.79
N ASN A 501 -1.36 -22.34 -14.92
CA ASN A 501 -1.04 -21.38 -15.96
C ASN A 501 -1.56 -19.97 -15.65
N GLN A 502 -2.66 -19.87 -14.90
CA GLN A 502 -3.32 -18.62 -14.56
C GLN A 502 -2.37 -17.62 -13.89
N ASN A 503 -1.61 -18.08 -12.90
CA ASN A 503 -0.72 -17.21 -12.14
C ASN A 503 0.44 -16.65 -13.00
N THR A 504 0.92 -17.45 -13.96
CA THR A 504 1.97 -17.02 -14.89
C THR A 504 1.44 -15.98 -15.87
N LEU A 505 0.27 -16.24 -16.43
CA LEU A 505 -0.41 -15.33 -17.35
C LEU A 505 -0.78 -14.02 -16.65
N GLN A 506 -1.32 -14.11 -15.41
CA GLN A 506 -1.68 -12.93 -14.63
C GLN A 506 -0.46 -12.04 -14.32
N GLY A 507 0.68 -12.63 -14.04
CA GLY A 507 1.93 -11.89 -13.84
C GLY A 507 2.34 -11.09 -15.08
N SER A 508 2.29 -11.73 -16.24
CA SER A 508 2.61 -11.10 -17.52
C SER A 508 1.62 -9.99 -17.88
N ILE A 509 0.33 -10.25 -17.68
CA ILE A 509 -0.75 -9.28 -17.91
C ILE A 509 -0.56 -8.03 -17.05
N ASN A 510 -0.19 -8.21 -15.77
CA ASN A 510 -0.02 -7.08 -14.86
C ASN A 510 1.17 -6.18 -15.24
N ILE A 511 2.25 -6.79 -15.74
CA ILE A 511 3.40 -6.03 -16.25
C ILE A 511 3.00 -5.22 -17.48
N LEU A 512 2.31 -5.86 -18.44
CA LEU A 512 1.83 -5.18 -19.64
C LEU A 512 0.81 -4.08 -19.30
N LYS A 513 -0.12 -4.35 -18.40
CA LYS A 513 -1.10 -3.33 -17.93
C LYS A 513 -0.42 -2.10 -17.37
N LYS A 514 0.67 -2.28 -16.60
CA LYS A 514 1.42 -1.14 -16.07
C LYS A 514 2.11 -0.37 -17.19
N SER A 515 2.81 -1.06 -18.08
CA SER A 515 3.50 -0.41 -19.22
C SER A 515 2.50 0.34 -20.11
N ILE A 516 1.39 -0.30 -20.46
CA ILE A 516 0.32 0.30 -21.24
C ILE A 516 -0.27 1.51 -20.50
N SER A 517 -0.51 1.37 -19.20
CA SER A 517 -1.08 2.46 -18.40
C SER A 517 -0.17 3.69 -18.38
N GLU A 518 1.13 3.48 -18.17
CA GLU A 518 2.11 4.57 -18.17
C GLU A 518 2.23 5.21 -19.57
N THR A 519 2.30 4.38 -20.61
CA THR A 519 2.37 4.84 -22.00
C THR A 519 1.07 5.55 -22.40
N ASN A 520 -0.08 4.97 -22.05
CA ASN A 520 -1.38 5.57 -22.32
C ASN A 520 -1.60 6.86 -21.52
N ALA A 521 -1.14 6.92 -20.29
CA ALA A 521 -1.19 8.16 -19.50
C ALA A 521 -0.39 9.28 -20.16
N PHE A 522 0.76 8.94 -20.76
CA PHE A 522 1.54 9.93 -21.52
C PHE A 522 0.92 10.24 -22.89
N ILE A 523 0.39 9.24 -23.59
CA ILE A 523 -0.41 9.43 -24.81
C ILE A 523 -1.61 10.35 -24.51
N GLU A 524 -2.32 10.10 -23.42
CA GLU A 524 -3.47 10.92 -23.02
C GLU A 524 -3.04 12.35 -22.63
N LYS A 525 -1.92 12.49 -21.94
CA LYS A 525 -1.36 13.82 -21.72
C LYS A 525 -1.08 14.55 -23.03
N THR A 526 -0.53 13.83 -24.03
CA THR A 526 -0.22 14.39 -25.35
C THR A 526 -1.49 14.64 -26.14
N LYS A 527 -2.45 13.70 -26.14
CA LYS A 527 -3.78 13.90 -26.76
C LYS A 527 -4.53 15.08 -26.17
N ASN A 528 -4.35 15.33 -24.91
CA ASN A 528 -4.94 16.48 -24.24
C ASN A 528 -4.26 17.81 -24.61
N LYS A 529 -3.10 17.76 -25.29
CA LYS A 529 -2.42 18.96 -25.77
C LYS A 529 -3.33 19.87 -26.58
N PRO A 530 -4.07 19.36 -27.60
CA PRO A 530 -5.03 20.18 -28.33
C PRO A 530 -6.15 20.73 -27.46
N SER A 531 -6.66 19.91 -26.52
CA SER A 531 -7.68 20.31 -25.56
C SER A 531 -7.16 21.40 -24.61
N LEU A 532 -5.95 21.24 -24.12
CA LEU A 532 -5.30 22.28 -23.29
C LEU A 532 -5.05 23.56 -24.05
N LEU A 533 -4.66 23.45 -25.33
CA LEU A 533 -4.52 24.60 -26.20
C LEU A 533 -5.88 25.26 -26.46
N LEU A 534 -6.92 24.42 -26.66
CA LEU A 534 -8.30 24.89 -26.81
C LEU A 534 -8.78 25.59 -25.53
N THR A 535 -8.60 24.94 -24.40
CA THR A 535 -9.00 25.52 -23.09
C THR A 535 -8.26 26.82 -22.80
N LYS A 536 -6.98 26.88 -23.17
CA LYS A 536 -6.23 28.13 -23.08
C LYS A 536 -6.85 29.20 -23.98
N ALA A 537 -7.17 28.84 -25.24
CA ALA A 537 -7.81 29.75 -26.18
C ALA A 537 -9.23 30.11 -25.73
N GLU A 538 -9.97 29.16 -25.17
CA GLU A 538 -11.29 29.41 -24.59
C GLU A 538 -11.23 30.35 -23.39
N ASN A 539 -10.26 30.15 -22.49
CA ASN A 539 -10.05 31.06 -21.39
C ASN A 539 -9.65 32.47 -21.89
N GLU A 540 -8.79 32.54 -22.90
CA GLU A 540 -8.46 33.82 -23.53
C GLU A 540 -9.69 34.44 -24.17
N THR A 541 -10.51 33.61 -24.86
CA THR A 541 -11.75 34.04 -25.44
C THR A 541 -12.76 34.48 -24.36
N LEU A 542 -12.87 33.71 -23.28
CA LEU A 542 -13.72 34.04 -22.14
C LEU A 542 -13.30 35.40 -21.52
N ILE A 543 -12.00 35.60 -21.35
CA ILE A 543 -11.47 36.88 -20.82
C ILE A 543 -11.86 38.02 -21.75
N TYR A 544 -11.60 37.88 -23.08
CA TYR A 544 -11.78 38.97 -24.01
C TYR A 544 -13.21 39.16 -24.51
N LEU A 545 -13.94 38.04 -24.75
CA LEU A 545 -15.28 38.14 -25.34
C LEU A 545 -16.41 38.13 -24.31
N THR A 546 -16.25 37.41 -23.22
CA THR A 546 -17.32 37.28 -22.24
C THR A 546 -17.11 38.20 -21.03
N LEU A 547 -16.06 37.97 -20.26
CA LEU A 547 -15.90 38.69 -18.99
C LEU A 547 -15.63 40.18 -19.20
N ARG A 548 -14.80 40.51 -20.19
CA ARG A 548 -14.51 41.90 -20.52
C ARG A 548 -15.72 42.58 -21.10
N LYS A 549 -16.48 41.82 -21.94
CA LYS A 549 -17.75 42.31 -22.49
C LYS A 549 -18.78 42.51 -21.39
N SER A 550 -18.89 41.54 -20.44
CA SER A 550 -19.82 41.67 -19.31
C SER A 550 -19.46 42.86 -18.41
N ALA A 551 -18.15 43.11 -18.17
CA ALA A 551 -17.73 44.29 -17.43
C ALA A 551 -18.05 45.58 -18.19
N ASP A 552 -17.95 45.60 -19.51
CA ASP A 552 -18.30 46.73 -20.38
C ASP A 552 -19.83 46.90 -20.47
N ASP A 553 -20.60 45.77 -20.54
CA ASP A 553 -22.06 45.75 -20.55
C ASP A 553 -22.59 46.30 -19.21
N THR A 554 -22.01 45.84 -18.08
CA THR A 554 -22.36 46.39 -16.74
C THR A 554 -22.06 47.89 -16.65
N LEU A 555 -20.99 48.36 -17.32
CA LEU A 555 -20.74 49.81 -17.40
C LEU A 555 -21.80 50.53 -18.21
N ILE A 556 -22.38 49.86 -19.25
CA ILE A 556 -23.50 50.40 -20.01
C ILE A 556 -24.75 50.45 -19.13
N ASP A 557 -25.01 49.42 -18.34
CA ASP A 557 -26.14 49.37 -17.43
C ASP A 557 -26.07 50.43 -16.34
N ILE A 558 -24.87 50.75 -15.83
CA ILE A 558 -24.67 51.88 -14.93
C ILE A 558 -25.11 53.20 -15.57
N LYS A 559 -24.76 53.37 -16.88
CA LYS A 559 -25.18 54.55 -17.63
C LYS A 559 -26.68 54.55 -17.90
N ASN A 560 -27.28 53.37 -18.12
CA ASN A 560 -28.72 53.25 -18.32
C ASN A 560 -29.52 53.61 -17.05
N LYS A 561 -29.00 53.22 -15.88
CA LYS A 561 -29.57 53.60 -14.58
C LYS A 561 -29.53 55.13 -14.36
N ASP A 562 -28.45 55.76 -14.76
CA ASP A 562 -28.39 57.21 -14.72
C ASP A 562 -29.48 57.89 -15.60
N VAL A 563 -29.86 57.21 -16.72
CA VAL A 563 -30.95 57.66 -17.61
C VAL A 563 -32.34 57.39 -16.98
N GLU A 564 -32.50 56.27 -16.25
CA GLU A 564 -33.76 55.95 -15.55
C GLU A 564 -34.02 56.96 -14.42
N ILE A 565 -32.97 57.34 -13.69
CA ILE A 565 -33.08 58.41 -12.69
C ILE A 565 -33.64 59.69 -13.28
N LYS A 566 -33.21 59.99 -14.51
CA LYS A 566 -33.70 61.18 -15.22
C LYS A 566 -35.18 61.04 -15.63
N LYS A 567 -35.58 59.84 -16.14
CA LYS A 567 -36.99 59.58 -16.55
C LYS A 567 -37.95 59.58 -15.37
N ALA A 568 -37.52 59.12 -14.19
CA ALA A 568 -38.35 59.15 -12.97
C ALA A 568 -38.61 60.58 -12.51
N LYS A 569 -37.70 61.47 -12.76
CA LYS A 569 -37.90 62.91 -12.45
C LYS A 569 -38.90 63.56 -13.40
N ASP A 570 -38.90 63.15 -14.68
CA ASP A 570 -39.87 63.68 -15.66
C ASP A 570 -41.31 63.18 -15.38
N ALA A 571 -41.45 61.95 -14.81
CA ALA A 571 -42.72 61.37 -14.43
C ALA A 571 -43.38 62.13 -13.22
N LEU A 572 -42.57 62.71 -12.40
CA LEU A 572 -43.00 63.47 -11.21
C LEU A 572 -43.77 64.75 -11.62
N GLU A 573 -43.44 65.34 -12.75
CA GLU A 573 -44.11 66.53 -13.24
C GLU A 573 -45.54 66.23 -13.75
N LEU A 574 -45.81 65.00 -14.23
CA LEU A 574 -47.13 64.59 -14.72
C LEU A 574 -48.15 64.50 -13.57
N MET A 575 -47.71 64.19 -12.35
CA MET A 575 -48.61 64.09 -11.20
C MET A 575 -49.18 65.44 -10.70
N LYS A 576 -48.61 66.51 -11.17
CA LYS A 576 -49.12 67.88 -10.87
C LYS A 576 -50.43 68.22 -11.57
N LYS A 577 -50.85 67.41 -12.59
CA LYS A 577 -52.03 67.70 -13.46
C LYS A 577 -53.36 67.09 -13.03
N GLU A 578 -53.36 66.16 -12.06
CA GLU A 578 -54.50 65.31 -11.74
C GLU A 578 -55.37 65.84 -10.57
N LYS A 579 -55.45 67.12 -10.36
CA LYS A 579 -56.13 67.80 -9.22
C LYS A 579 -57.64 67.84 -9.30
N LYS A 580 -58.29 67.26 -10.28
CA LYS A 580 -59.68 67.59 -10.62
C LYS A 580 -60.71 66.47 -10.32
N GLN A 581 -60.40 65.41 -9.59
CA GLN A 581 -61.29 64.23 -9.55
C GLN A 581 -61.79 63.86 -8.09
N TYR A 582 -62.08 64.83 -7.26
CA TYR A 582 -62.28 64.53 -5.87
C TYR A 582 -63.72 64.18 -5.41
N GLU A 583 -64.73 64.51 -6.17
CA GLU A 583 -66.12 64.26 -5.71
C GLU A 583 -66.63 62.83 -5.90
N ASP A 584 -66.16 62.11 -6.94
CA ASP A 584 -66.53 60.70 -7.17
C ASP A 584 -65.87 59.72 -6.20
N ASP A 585 -64.84 60.18 -5.56
CA ASP A 585 -64.03 59.36 -4.68
C ASP A 585 -64.63 59.13 -3.28
N LEU A 586 -65.50 59.99 -2.75
CA LEU A 586 -66.03 59.84 -1.41
C LEU A 586 -66.88 58.58 -1.20
N LYS A 587 -67.73 58.25 -2.24
CA LYS A 587 -68.57 57.05 -2.21
C LYS A 587 -67.72 55.80 -2.33
N LYS A 588 -66.66 55.85 -3.13
CA LYS A 588 -65.67 54.82 -3.28
C LYS A 588 -64.94 54.57 -2.02
N TYR A 589 -64.53 55.59 -1.31
CA TYR A 589 -63.79 55.53 -0.08
C TYR A 589 -64.53 54.91 1.10
N LYS A 590 -65.86 55.12 1.20
CA LYS A 590 -66.67 54.46 2.25
C LYS A 590 -66.72 52.95 2.11
N ASN A 591 -66.85 52.47 0.89
CA ASN A 591 -66.83 51.04 0.57
C ASN A 591 -65.44 50.45 0.81
N GLN A 592 -64.40 51.20 0.53
CA GLN A 592 -63.03 50.83 0.80
C GLN A 592 -62.71 50.75 2.26
N TYR A 593 -63.26 51.65 3.09
CA TYR A 593 -63.11 51.63 4.55
C TYR A 593 -63.68 50.36 5.18
N GLN A 594 -64.86 49.93 4.73
CA GLN A 594 -65.41 48.66 5.16
C GLN A 594 -64.52 47.50 4.81
N TYR A 595 -63.96 47.50 3.58
CA TYR A 595 -63.04 46.46 3.11
C TYR A 595 -61.80 46.37 4.01
N PHE A 596 -61.20 47.43 4.47
CA PHE A 596 -60.08 47.44 5.36
C PHE A 596 -60.41 46.89 6.74
N ASN A 597 -61.53 47.21 7.29
CA ASN A 597 -62.00 46.76 8.62
C ASN A 597 -62.20 45.22 8.62
N ASP A 598 -62.62 44.62 7.54
CA ASP A 598 -62.84 43.17 7.38
C ASP A 598 -61.55 42.40 7.27
N ARG A 599 -60.37 43.04 7.16
CA ARG A 599 -59.06 42.36 7.00
C ARG A 599 -58.35 42.23 8.37
N HIS A 600 -58.81 41.24 9.16
CA HIS A 600 -58.25 40.95 10.49
C HIS A 600 -56.89 40.27 10.45
N ASP A 601 -56.49 39.69 9.27
CA ASP A 601 -55.23 39.02 9.04
C ASP A 601 -54.04 39.98 8.80
N ILE A 602 -54.30 41.28 8.67
CA ILE A 602 -53.32 42.35 8.50
C ILE A 602 -53.31 43.19 9.77
N TYR A 603 -52.19 43.16 10.51
CA TYR A 603 -52.01 43.98 11.73
C TYR A 603 -51.80 45.46 11.38
N GLU A 604 -52.44 46.34 12.11
CA GLU A 604 -52.27 47.80 11.95
C GLU A 604 -50.91 48.21 12.49
N ILE A 605 -50.15 48.93 11.68
CA ILE A 605 -48.86 49.49 12.05
C ILE A 605 -49.06 50.96 12.27
N GLU A 606 -48.68 51.47 13.45
CA GLU A 606 -48.98 52.87 13.90
C GLU A 606 -48.40 53.93 12.95
N GLU A 607 -47.43 53.59 12.12
CA GLU A 607 -46.81 54.50 11.18
C GLU A 607 -47.75 54.81 10.00
N ILE A 608 -47.97 56.11 9.79
CA ILE A 608 -48.81 56.61 8.71
C ILE A 608 -47.94 56.76 7.45
N LEU A 609 -48.38 56.23 6.38
CA LEU A 609 -47.72 56.38 5.04
C LEU A 609 -48.12 57.73 4.44
N GLU A 610 -47.12 58.43 3.91
CA GLU A 610 -47.36 59.65 3.16
C GLU A 610 -47.82 59.36 1.70
N GLU A 611 -48.76 58.44 1.56
CA GLU A 611 -49.33 58.09 0.23
C GLU A 611 -50.63 58.83 -0.02
N PRO A 612 -50.92 59.15 -1.30
CA PRO A 612 -52.25 59.71 -1.68
C PRO A 612 -53.36 58.75 -1.29
N PHE A 613 -54.34 59.23 -0.57
CA PHE A 613 -55.44 58.46 -0.04
C PHE A 613 -56.16 57.63 -1.12
N GLU A 614 -56.37 58.21 -2.31
CA GLU A 614 -57.02 57.61 -3.49
C GLU A 614 -56.35 56.33 -4.00
N LYS A 615 -55.01 56.22 -3.76
CA LYS A 615 -54.23 55.08 -4.24
C LYS A 615 -53.98 53.99 -3.15
N ILE A 616 -54.34 54.29 -1.90
CA ILE A 616 -54.06 53.37 -0.78
C ILE A 616 -54.82 52.04 -1.01
N TYR A 617 -56.10 52.14 -1.32
CA TYR A 617 -56.93 50.94 -1.56
C TYR A 617 -56.42 50.07 -2.72
N ASP A 618 -56.16 50.65 -3.88
CA ASP A 618 -55.68 49.91 -5.05
C ASP A 618 -54.30 49.31 -4.80
N LYS A 619 -53.42 50.07 -4.11
CA LYS A 619 -52.14 49.57 -3.68
C LYS A 619 -52.29 48.41 -2.71
N PHE A 620 -53.11 48.58 -1.69
CA PHE A 620 -53.41 47.58 -0.70
C PHE A 620 -53.97 46.33 -1.37
N PHE A 621 -55.01 46.48 -2.21
CA PHE A 621 -55.68 45.40 -2.85
C PHE A 621 -54.72 44.61 -3.78
N LYS A 622 -53.93 45.30 -4.56
CA LYS A 622 -52.97 44.70 -5.45
C LYS A 622 -51.89 43.94 -4.69
N ILE A 623 -51.33 44.53 -3.65
CA ILE A 623 -50.32 43.91 -2.79
C ILE A 623 -50.96 42.76 -2.01
N TYR A 624 -52.19 42.92 -1.51
CA TYR A 624 -52.86 41.88 -0.74
C TYR A 624 -53.17 40.63 -1.59
N GLN A 625 -53.56 40.82 -2.85
CA GLN A 625 -53.76 39.69 -3.79
C GLN A 625 -52.48 38.92 -4.01
N THR A 626 -51.35 39.59 -4.17
CA THR A 626 -50.05 38.93 -4.32
C THR A 626 -49.50 38.38 -2.99
N PHE A 627 -49.88 38.97 -1.88
CA PHE A 627 -49.49 38.56 -0.54
C PHE A 627 -50.27 37.35 -0.01
N ALA A 628 -51.59 37.34 -0.15
CA ALA A 628 -52.49 36.34 0.46
C ALA A 628 -53.11 35.35 -0.57
N GLY A 629 -52.79 35.44 -1.85
CA GLY A 629 -53.24 34.48 -2.89
C GLY A 629 -52.67 33.07 -2.68
N ILE A 630 -53.26 32.08 -3.36
CA ILE A 630 -52.84 30.65 -3.28
C ILE A 630 -51.34 30.49 -3.61
N ASP A 631 -50.85 31.27 -4.57
CA ASP A 631 -49.42 31.35 -4.90
C ASP A 631 -48.80 32.65 -4.37
N GLY A 632 -49.31 33.16 -3.29
CA GLY A 632 -48.89 34.45 -2.75
C GLY A 632 -47.53 34.35 -2.04
N THR A 633 -46.98 35.55 -1.81
CA THR A 633 -45.65 35.66 -1.15
C THR A 633 -45.63 34.95 0.20
N ARG A 634 -46.79 34.92 0.90
CA ARG A 634 -46.94 34.27 2.23
C ARG A 634 -46.75 32.76 2.13
N GLU A 635 -47.47 32.06 1.25
CA GLU A 635 -47.39 30.59 1.08
C GLU A 635 -46.07 30.19 0.45
N ARG A 636 -45.66 30.86 -0.62
CA ARG A 636 -44.35 30.58 -1.25
C ARG A 636 -43.18 30.66 -0.29
N ARG A 637 -43.22 31.69 0.60
CA ARG A 637 -42.21 31.87 1.62
C ARG A 637 -42.22 30.72 2.60
N LYS A 638 -43.38 30.22 3.02
CA LYS A 638 -43.54 29.10 3.93
C LYS A 638 -43.04 27.81 3.26
N ASP A 639 -43.52 27.50 2.07
CA ASP A 639 -43.16 26.30 1.33
C ASP A 639 -41.64 26.22 1.08
N LEU A 640 -41.04 27.33 0.69
CA LEU A 640 -39.63 27.42 0.43
C LEU A 640 -38.82 27.24 1.70
N LYS A 641 -39.24 27.84 2.83
CA LYS A 641 -38.63 27.64 4.15
C LYS A 641 -38.70 26.15 4.51
N ASP A 642 -39.86 25.52 4.39
CA ASP A 642 -40.07 24.13 4.80
C ASP A 642 -39.25 23.17 3.91
N LYS A 643 -39.18 23.43 2.58
CA LYS A 643 -38.30 22.71 1.64
C LYS A 643 -36.84 22.80 2.05
N ILE A 644 -36.35 23.98 2.41
CA ILE A 644 -34.95 24.17 2.82
C ILE A 644 -34.70 23.50 4.18
N ASN A 645 -35.64 23.67 5.15
CA ASN A 645 -35.58 23.01 6.45
C ASN A 645 -35.42 21.50 6.32
N GLN A 646 -36.26 20.88 5.46
CA GLN A 646 -36.21 19.45 5.19
C GLN A 646 -34.85 19.03 4.62
N LYS A 647 -34.36 19.79 3.64
CA LYS A 647 -33.09 19.47 2.97
C LYS A 647 -31.87 19.61 3.89
N LEU A 648 -31.88 20.63 4.75
CA LEU A 648 -30.83 20.87 5.73
C LEU A 648 -31.02 20.07 7.03
N LYS A 649 -32.12 19.32 7.15
CA LYS A 649 -32.50 18.56 8.37
C LYS A 649 -32.56 19.44 9.60
N LYS A 650 -33.07 20.68 9.42
CA LYS A 650 -33.29 21.65 10.53
C LYS A 650 -34.78 21.62 10.91
N ASP A 651 -35.08 22.01 12.14
CA ASP A 651 -36.46 22.16 12.62
C ASP A 651 -36.61 23.57 13.29
N ILE A 652 -36.31 24.58 12.49
CA ILE A 652 -36.42 25.98 12.97
C ILE A 652 -37.77 26.52 12.50
N GLN A 653 -38.64 26.79 13.46
CA GLN A 653 -39.98 27.30 13.19
C GLN A 653 -39.97 28.81 12.92
N ASP A 654 -39.21 29.58 13.71
CA ASP A 654 -39.12 31.05 13.51
C ASP A 654 -38.29 31.35 12.26
N ILE A 655 -38.92 32.08 11.35
CA ILE A 655 -38.29 32.40 10.05
C ILE A 655 -37.14 33.40 10.16
N LYS A 656 -37.18 34.31 11.17
CA LYS A 656 -36.10 35.29 11.35
C LYS A 656 -34.83 34.58 11.81
N ILE A 657 -35.02 33.67 12.79
CA ILE A 657 -33.93 32.82 13.28
C ILE A 657 -33.43 31.92 12.15
N PHE A 658 -34.36 31.33 11.38
CA PHE A 658 -34.02 30.45 10.24
C PHE A 658 -33.19 31.18 9.21
N ILE A 659 -33.62 32.36 8.75
CA ILE A 659 -32.91 33.13 7.71
C ILE A 659 -31.51 33.50 8.22
N ARG A 660 -31.38 33.98 9.45
CA ARG A 660 -30.08 34.32 10.02
C ARG A 660 -29.15 33.13 10.09
N ASP A 661 -29.64 32.01 10.60
CA ASP A 661 -28.86 30.80 10.80
C ASP A 661 -28.38 30.19 9.45
N VAL A 662 -29.30 30.12 8.47
CA VAL A 662 -28.96 29.61 7.13
C VAL A 662 -28.09 30.61 6.37
N GLU A 663 -28.30 31.91 6.53
CA GLU A 663 -27.45 32.93 5.92
C GLU A 663 -25.99 32.86 6.42
N GLU A 664 -25.82 32.70 7.74
CA GLU A 664 -24.49 32.49 8.32
C GLU A 664 -23.82 31.26 7.74
N GLU A 665 -24.56 30.15 7.59
CA GLU A 665 -24.01 28.93 6.99
C GLU A 665 -23.70 29.08 5.50
N ILE A 666 -24.58 29.72 4.73
CA ILE A 666 -24.35 29.98 3.29
C ILE A 666 -23.17 30.94 3.09
N ASN A 667 -23.05 31.95 3.92
CA ASN A 667 -21.90 32.88 3.86
C ASN A 667 -20.59 32.20 4.22
N ASN A 668 -20.64 31.11 4.99
CA ASN A 668 -19.51 30.27 5.33
C ASN A 668 -19.17 29.24 4.26
N ILE A 669 -19.99 29.09 3.18
CA ILE A 669 -19.70 28.16 2.09
C ILE A 669 -18.26 28.27 1.56
N PRO A 670 -17.71 29.48 1.25
CA PRO A 670 -16.35 29.61 0.77
C PRO A 670 -15.31 29.12 1.78
N GLN A 671 -15.61 29.28 3.07
CA GLN A 671 -14.75 28.78 4.13
C GLN A 671 -14.90 27.27 4.31
N MET A 672 -16.11 26.75 4.17
CA MET A 672 -16.39 25.32 4.15
C MET A 672 -15.70 24.64 2.97
N ASP A 673 -15.80 25.21 1.77
CA ASP A 673 -15.08 24.73 0.57
C ASP A 673 -13.58 24.66 0.84
N LYS A 674 -13.01 25.70 1.44
CA LYS A 674 -11.61 25.71 1.81
C LYS A 674 -11.27 24.63 2.84
N VAL A 675 -12.14 24.44 3.84
CA VAL A 675 -11.98 23.39 4.85
C VAL A 675 -12.07 22.00 4.18
N ILE A 676 -13.01 21.81 3.28
CA ILE A 676 -13.17 20.55 2.52
C ILE A 676 -11.99 20.32 1.61
N SER A 677 -11.53 21.34 0.90
CA SER A 677 -10.30 21.26 0.10
C SER A 677 -9.10 20.90 0.97
N ASN A 678 -8.93 21.52 2.12
CA ASN A 678 -7.84 21.19 3.05
C ASN A 678 -7.97 19.76 3.60
N LEU A 679 -9.19 19.30 3.89
CA LEU A 679 -9.43 17.91 4.30
C LEU A 679 -9.12 16.94 3.18
N LEU A 680 -9.49 17.29 1.95
CA LEU A 680 -9.17 16.50 0.77
C LEU A 680 -7.67 16.43 0.53
N ASP A 681 -6.98 17.56 0.63
CA ASP A 681 -5.52 17.62 0.57
C ASP A 681 -4.89 16.79 1.69
N THR A 682 -5.50 16.83 2.88
CA THR A 682 -5.06 16.03 4.01
C THR A 682 -5.25 14.53 3.74
N LEU A 683 -6.42 14.12 3.21
CA LEU A 683 -6.69 12.74 2.82
C LEU A 683 -5.74 12.28 1.69
N SER A 684 -5.53 13.15 0.71
CA SER A 684 -4.57 12.91 -0.37
C SER A 684 -3.16 12.74 0.16
N TYR A 685 -2.72 13.62 1.05
CA TYR A 685 -1.38 13.63 1.63
C TYR A 685 -1.17 12.48 2.62
N GLU A 686 -2.11 12.27 3.54
CA GLU A 686 -1.95 11.31 4.63
C GLU A 686 -2.33 9.87 4.24
N ILE A 687 -3.21 9.69 3.26
CA ILE A 687 -3.72 8.37 2.86
C ILE A 687 -3.38 8.07 1.41
N GLY A 688 -3.85 8.89 0.49
CA GLY A 688 -3.72 8.64 -0.94
C GLY A 688 -2.28 8.60 -1.42
N SER A 689 -1.49 9.64 -1.12
CA SER A 689 -0.11 9.76 -1.55
C SER A 689 0.83 8.71 -0.93
N PRO A 690 0.74 8.41 0.38
CA PRO A 690 1.50 7.31 0.96
C PRO A 690 1.14 5.96 0.35
N THR A 691 -0.16 5.70 0.12
CA THR A 691 -0.62 4.45 -0.50
C THR A 691 -0.14 4.33 -1.94
N PHE A 692 -0.23 5.40 -2.71
CA PHE A 692 0.30 5.44 -4.07
C PHE A 692 1.83 5.21 -4.10
N SER A 693 2.58 5.89 -3.22
CA SER A 693 4.02 5.74 -3.12
C SER A 693 4.41 4.33 -2.67
N PHE A 694 3.62 3.73 -1.80
CA PHE A 694 3.81 2.36 -1.35
C PHE A 694 3.60 1.35 -2.49
N LEU A 695 2.52 1.47 -3.28
CA LEU A 695 2.28 0.65 -4.47
C LEU A 695 3.35 0.88 -5.55
N THR A 696 3.78 2.12 -5.74
CA THR A 696 4.88 2.44 -6.66
C THR A 696 6.15 1.71 -6.22
N SER A 697 6.46 1.77 -4.91
CA SER A 697 7.62 1.06 -4.35
C SER A 697 7.53 -0.45 -4.54
N PHE A 698 6.34 -1.03 -4.46
CA PHE A 698 6.13 -2.44 -4.75
C PHE A 698 6.31 -2.76 -6.24
N ASN A 699 5.83 -1.92 -7.13
CA ASN A 699 6.00 -2.08 -8.58
C ASN A 699 7.47 -1.94 -9.00
N ASP A 700 8.21 -1.03 -8.37
CA ASP A 700 9.66 -0.93 -8.54
C ASP A 700 10.36 -2.21 -8.10
N PHE A 701 9.96 -2.74 -6.95
CA PHE A 701 10.48 -4.01 -6.45
C PHE A 701 10.19 -5.17 -7.42
N LYS A 702 8.99 -5.27 -7.97
CA LYS A 702 8.68 -6.27 -9.01
C LYS A 702 9.60 -6.12 -10.21
N THR A 703 9.80 -4.88 -10.65
CA THR A 703 10.70 -4.58 -11.77
C THR A 703 12.14 -4.99 -11.46
N PHE A 704 12.61 -4.71 -10.25
CA PHE A 704 13.92 -5.17 -9.79
C PHE A 704 14.03 -6.69 -9.87
N VAL A 705 13.05 -7.42 -9.31
CA VAL A 705 13.08 -8.90 -9.32
C VAL A 705 13.06 -9.45 -10.75
N TYR A 706 12.15 -8.98 -11.60
CA TYR A 706 11.97 -9.55 -12.93
C TYR A 706 13.04 -9.12 -13.94
N LYS A 707 13.44 -7.84 -13.93
CA LYS A 707 14.38 -7.31 -14.95
C LYS A 707 15.83 -7.31 -14.48
N SER A 708 16.09 -7.16 -13.18
CA SER A 708 17.44 -7.08 -12.65
C SER A 708 17.90 -8.42 -12.07
N TYR A 709 17.19 -8.88 -11.06
CA TYR A 709 17.62 -10.04 -10.29
C TYR A 709 17.57 -11.34 -11.10
N ASN A 710 16.46 -11.60 -11.80
CA ASN A 710 16.30 -12.82 -12.61
C ASN A 710 17.29 -12.90 -13.78
N ASN A 711 17.64 -11.78 -14.38
CA ASN A 711 18.63 -11.79 -15.47
C ASN A 711 20.01 -12.23 -14.95
N ARG A 712 20.38 -11.79 -13.76
CA ARG A 712 21.65 -12.18 -13.14
C ARG A 712 21.69 -13.65 -12.71
N LEU A 713 20.54 -14.21 -12.29
CA LEU A 713 20.48 -15.64 -11.99
C LEU A 713 20.74 -16.53 -13.21
N ALA A 714 20.50 -16.01 -14.41
CA ALA A 714 20.73 -16.73 -15.65
C ALA A 714 22.21 -16.78 -16.08
N GLU A 715 23.08 -15.95 -15.48
CA GLU A 715 24.50 -15.85 -15.88
C GLU A 715 25.31 -17.08 -15.49
N TYR A 716 24.92 -17.80 -14.43
CA TYR A 716 25.70 -18.94 -13.91
C TYR A 716 24.84 -20.20 -13.83
N PRO A 717 25.28 -21.28 -14.47
CA PRO A 717 24.57 -22.57 -14.49
C PRO A 717 24.67 -23.28 -13.13
N VAL A 718 23.61 -23.95 -12.72
CA VAL A 718 23.54 -24.75 -11.50
C VAL A 718 23.24 -26.20 -11.85
N SER A 719 24.25 -27.05 -11.87
CA SER A 719 24.12 -28.50 -12.17
C SER A 719 23.38 -28.73 -13.51
N ASN A 720 22.24 -29.42 -13.47
CA ASN A 720 21.35 -29.70 -14.60
C ASN A 720 20.19 -28.72 -14.74
N ILE A 721 20.26 -27.58 -14.06
CA ILE A 721 19.25 -26.51 -14.15
C ILE A 721 19.61 -25.59 -15.31
N GLN A 722 18.70 -25.46 -16.26
CA GLN A 722 18.86 -24.57 -17.41
C GLN A 722 18.60 -23.09 -17.02
N SER A 723 17.58 -22.83 -16.21
CA SER A 723 17.31 -21.49 -15.73
C SER A 723 16.66 -21.51 -14.36
N VAL A 724 16.94 -20.44 -13.60
CA VAL A 724 16.31 -20.17 -12.30
C VAL A 724 15.66 -18.81 -12.39
N LYS A 725 14.41 -18.70 -11.98
CA LYS A 725 13.68 -17.43 -11.94
C LYS A 725 12.88 -17.32 -10.66
N VAL A 726 12.92 -16.18 -10.04
CA VAL A 726 12.04 -15.83 -8.92
C VAL A 726 10.73 -15.29 -9.48
N LYS A 727 9.63 -15.86 -9.05
CA LYS A 727 8.28 -15.43 -9.38
C LYS A 727 7.60 -14.80 -8.17
N ILE A 728 6.91 -13.72 -8.40
CA ILE A 728 6.12 -12.99 -7.41
C ILE A 728 4.65 -13.34 -7.63
N TYR A 729 3.97 -13.75 -6.57
CA TYR A 729 2.54 -14.01 -6.52
C TYR A 729 1.89 -12.91 -5.67
N GLU A 730 1.11 -12.10 -6.31
CA GLU A 730 0.52 -10.91 -5.70
C GLU A 730 -0.68 -11.26 -4.80
N ALA A 731 -0.83 -10.54 -3.69
CA ALA A 731 -2.04 -10.55 -2.87
C ALA A 731 -3.10 -9.68 -3.56
N GLU A 732 -3.74 -10.23 -4.59
CA GLU A 732 -4.56 -9.47 -5.55
C GLU A 732 -5.65 -8.64 -4.90
N GLU A 733 -6.36 -9.16 -3.88
CA GLU A 733 -7.42 -8.42 -3.20
C GLU A 733 -6.87 -7.22 -2.44
N LEU A 734 -5.78 -7.42 -1.70
CA LEU A 734 -5.13 -6.35 -0.97
C LEU A 734 -4.61 -5.27 -1.92
N ILE A 735 -3.96 -5.65 -3.01
CA ILE A 735 -3.44 -4.71 -4.01
C ILE A 735 -4.57 -3.94 -4.70
N LYS A 736 -5.68 -4.59 -5.03
CA LYS A 736 -6.87 -3.93 -5.58
C LYS A 736 -7.45 -2.90 -4.63
N ASP A 737 -7.49 -3.22 -3.33
CA ASP A 737 -7.97 -2.26 -2.33
C ASP A 737 -7.01 -1.08 -2.18
N LEU A 738 -5.70 -1.36 -2.10
CA LEU A 738 -4.70 -0.30 -2.04
C LEU A 738 -4.70 0.58 -3.30
N ASP A 739 -4.92 0.00 -4.49
CA ASP A 739 -5.06 0.76 -5.73
C ASP A 739 -6.24 1.73 -5.66
N LYS A 740 -7.39 1.25 -5.17
CA LYS A 740 -8.55 2.12 -4.94
C LYS A 740 -8.24 3.24 -3.95
N ILE A 741 -7.61 2.91 -2.81
CA ILE A 741 -7.24 3.90 -1.79
C ILE A 741 -6.23 4.92 -2.34
N SER A 742 -5.31 4.48 -3.19
CA SER A 742 -4.30 5.35 -3.80
C SER A 742 -4.90 6.44 -4.69
N LYS A 743 -6.11 6.23 -5.23
CA LYS A 743 -6.83 7.21 -6.04
C LYS A 743 -7.21 8.46 -5.26
N LEU A 744 -7.25 8.39 -3.93
CA LEU A 744 -7.39 9.59 -3.08
C LEU A 744 -6.27 10.61 -3.30
N LYS A 745 -5.13 10.23 -3.90
CA LYS A 745 -4.06 11.15 -4.32
C LYS A 745 -4.53 12.12 -5.41
N PHE A 746 -5.47 11.72 -6.26
CA PHE A 746 -5.93 12.46 -7.42
C PHE A 746 -7.25 13.18 -7.12
N SER A 747 -7.25 14.00 -6.06
CA SER A 747 -8.44 14.70 -5.57
C SER A 747 -9.10 15.67 -6.56
N ASN A 748 -8.43 15.99 -7.65
CA ASN A 748 -8.92 16.91 -8.69
C ASN A 748 -9.43 16.19 -9.96
N ASP A 749 -9.62 14.88 -9.92
CA ASP A 749 -10.08 14.10 -11.07
C ASP A 749 -11.60 14.26 -11.27
N LEU A 750 -12.05 14.31 -12.54
CA LEU A 750 -13.46 14.49 -12.90
C LEU A 750 -14.40 13.39 -12.36
N ASP A 751 -13.86 12.20 -12.06
CA ASP A 751 -14.61 11.05 -11.50
C ASP A 751 -14.32 10.82 -10.02
N PHE A 752 -13.93 11.87 -9.32
CA PHE A 752 -13.52 11.78 -7.91
C PHE A 752 -14.57 11.15 -7.00
N ASP A 753 -15.85 11.46 -7.18
CA ASP A 753 -16.91 10.96 -6.29
C ASP A 753 -17.09 9.44 -6.38
N ASN A 754 -16.96 8.82 -7.56
CA ASN A 754 -16.99 7.37 -7.71
C ASN A 754 -15.73 6.73 -7.14
N SER A 755 -14.57 7.28 -7.47
CA SER A 755 -13.27 6.78 -6.98
C SER A 755 -13.15 6.94 -5.46
N TYR A 756 -13.69 8.02 -4.89
CA TYR A 756 -13.73 8.26 -3.45
C TYR A 756 -14.56 7.19 -2.71
N ASN A 757 -15.77 6.89 -3.20
CA ASN A 757 -16.64 5.88 -2.60
C ASN A 757 -16.01 4.47 -2.63
N GLU A 758 -15.32 4.13 -3.71
CA GLU A 758 -14.57 2.87 -3.81
C GLU A 758 -13.37 2.84 -2.87
N SER A 759 -12.64 3.96 -2.77
CA SER A 759 -11.50 4.10 -1.87
C SER A 759 -11.90 3.98 -0.41
N LYS A 760 -13.02 4.58 -0.03
CA LYS A 760 -13.59 4.48 1.31
C LYS A 760 -13.91 3.04 1.67
N LYS A 761 -14.66 2.32 0.81
CA LYS A 761 -15.01 0.91 1.05
C LYS A 761 -13.78 0.03 1.18
N ALA A 762 -12.76 0.28 0.36
CA ALA A 762 -11.49 -0.43 0.44
C ALA A 762 -10.77 -0.11 1.77
N LEU A 763 -10.76 1.14 2.21
CA LEU A 763 -10.15 1.56 3.48
C LEU A 763 -10.86 0.92 4.69
N GLU A 764 -12.21 0.89 4.71
CA GLU A 764 -13.00 0.26 5.75
C GLU A 764 -12.68 -1.24 5.86
N ARG A 765 -12.57 -1.93 4.73
CA ARG A 765 -12.18 -3.33 4.67
C ARG A 765 -10.79 -3.52 5.25
N GLN A 766 -9.80 -2.74 4.77
CA GLN A 766 -8.42 -2.88 5.19
C GLN A 766 -8.22 -2.48 6.67
N LEU A 767 -8.95 -1.52 7.18
CA LEU A 767 -8.94 -1.20 8.61
C LEU A 767 -9.41 -2.38 9.47
N THR A 768 -10.46 -3.08 9.01
CA THR A 768 -11.00 -4.25 9.71
C THR A 768 -10.03 -5.43 9.64
N GLU A 769 -9.44 -5.70 8.49
CA GLU A 769 -8.54 -6.83 8.25
C GLU A 769 -7.16 -6.62 8.91
N SER A 770 -6.57 -5.45 8.77
CA SER A 770 -5.26 -5.12 9.34
C SER A 770 -5.30 -4.94 10.86
N LYS A 771 -6.47 -4.72 11.46
CA LYS A 771 -6.63 -4.36 12.88
C LYS A 771 -5.76 -3.17 13.29
N GLY A 772 -5.60 -2.21 12.40
CA GLY A 772 -4.78 -1.02 12.61
C GLY A 772 -3.26 -1.23 12.56
N LYS A 773 -2.79 -2.37 12.09
CA LYS A 773 -1.36 -2.62 11.89
C LYS A 773 -0.91 -2.04 10.56
N ALA A 774 0.34 -1.58 10.51
CA ALA A 774 0.96 -1.21 9.26
C ALA A 774 1.06 -2.41 8.31
N ILE A 775 0.91 -2.16 7.02
CA ILE A 775 1.12 -3.14 5.96
C ILE A 775 2.54 -2.94 5.42
N ASP A 776 3.32 -4.00 5.42
CA ASP A 776 4.67 -3.99 4.84
C ASP A 776 4.61 -4.40 3.36
N ILE A 777 5.58 -4.00 2.56
CA ILE A 777 5.68 -4.51 1.17
C ILE A 777 5.67 -6.04 1.16
N SER A 778 6.23 -6.66 2.18
CA SER A 778 6.24 -8.11 2.32
C SER A 778 4.84 -8.74 2.41
N ASP A 779 3.81 -8.01 2.76
CA ASP A 779 2.44 -8.52 2.85
C ASP A 779 1.73 -8.56 1.48
N LEU A 780 2.25 -7.80 0.51
CA LEU A 780 1.64 -7.69 -0.83
C LEU A 780 1.88 -8.89 -1.73
N PHE A 781 2.77 -9.81 -1.35
CA PHE A 781 3.13 -10.92 -2.24
C PHE A 781 3.68 -12.12 -1.50
N THR A 782 3.68 -13.24 -2.18
CA THR A 782 4.50 -14.41 -1.87
C THR A 782 5.46 -14.68 -3.02
N ILE A 783 6.49 -15.47 -2.79
CA ILE A 783 7.49 -15.78 -3.80
C ILE A 783 7.68 -17.28 -3.95
N LYS A 784 7.94 -17.71 -5.18
CA LYS A 784 8.42 -19.06 -5.50
C LYS A 784 9.61 -18.98 -6.44
N VAL A 785 10.38 -20.01 -6.44
CA VAL A 785 11.50 -20.16 -7.39
C VAL A 785 11.09 -21.14 -8.47
N ALA A 786 11.02 -20.66 -9.70
CA ALA A 786 10.80 -21.51 -10.86
C ALA A 786 12.15 -21.99 -11.40
N ILE A 787 12.30 -23.28 -11.52
CA ILE A 787 13.49 -23.94 -12.03
C ILE A 787 13.14 -24.63 -13.34
N THR A 788 13.84 -24.31 -14.40
CA THR A 788 13.75 -25.04 -15.66
C THR A 788 14.89 -26.05 -15.72
N LYS A 789 14.56 -27.33 -15.78
CA LYS A 789 15.52 -28.42 -15.93
C LYS A 789 16.09 -28.46 -17.35
N ALA A 790 17.21 -29.13 -17.53
CA ALA A 790 17.80 -29.37 -18.88
C ALA A 790 16.84 -30.08 -19.83
N THR A 791 15.85 -30.79 -19.30
CA THR A 791 14.78 -31.45 -20.08
C THR A 791 13.76 -30.47 -20.65
N GLY A 792 13.80 -29.15 -20.27
CA GLY A 792 12.82 -28.12 -20.62
C GLY A 792 11.61 -28.06 -19.66
N GLU A 793 11.48 -28.98 -18.74
CA GLU A 793 10.44 -29.00 -17.73
C GLU A 793 10.66 -27.89 -16.70
N THR A 794 9.64 -27.08 -16.47
CA THR A 794 9.70 -26.01 -15.46
C THR A 794 8.87 -26.41 -14.24
N GLU A 795 9.49 -26.39 -13.08
CA GLU A 795 8.91 -26.72 -11.79
C GLU A 795 9.02 -25.51 -10.86
N GLU A 796 7.96 -25.21 -10.13
CA GLU A 796 7.99 -24.22 -9.07
C GLU A 796 8.26 -24.87 -7.73
N ILE A 797 9.30 -24.42 -7.10
CA ILE A 797 9.77 -24.97 -5.84
C ILE A 797 9.53 -24.01 -4.67
N ASP A 798 9.17 -24.59 -3.56
CA ASP A 798 9.24 -23.95 -2.26
C ASP A 798 10.67 -24.09 -1.72
N LEU A 799 11.27 -22.95 -1.34
CA LEU A 799 12.63 -22.92 -0.80
C LEU A 799 12.83 -23.78 0.46
N SER A 800 11.75 -24.05 1.20
CA SER A 800 11.78 -24.92 2.38
C SER A 800 11.84 -26.41 2.03
N LYS A 801 11.49 -26.79 0.79
CA LYS A 801 11.45 -28.18 0.35
C LYS A 801 12.72 -28.56 -0.41
N GLN A 802 13.13 -29.80 -0.26
CA GLN A 802 14.22 -30.38 -1.05
C GLN A 802 13.65 -30.92 -2.37
N VAL A 803 13.97 -30.24 -3.48
CA VAL A 803 13.44 -30.56 -4.82
C VAL A 803 14.45 -31.31 -5.67
N GLN A 804 15.72 -31.09 -5.41
CA GLN A 804 16.87 -31.65 -6.09
C GLN A 804 17.77 -32.39 -5.10
N SER A 805 18.87 -32.90 -5.55
CA SER A 805 19.88 -33.42 -4.62
C SER A 805 20.28 -32.36 -3.59
N LYS A 806 20.64 -32.80 -2.39
CA LYS A 806 21.04 -31.87 -1.30
C LYS A 806 22.06 -30.83 -1.77
N GLY A 807 23.04 -31.23 -2.54
CA GLY A 807 24.09 -30.37 -3.05
C GLY A 807 23.58 -29.34 -4.06
N THR A 808 22.68 -29.71 -4.95
CA THR A 808 22.08 -28.78 -5.91
C THR A 808 21.24 -27.73 -5.19
N ASN A 809 20.50 -28.14 -4.17
CA ASN A 809 19.71 -27.21 -3.35
C ASN A 809 20.60 -26.21 -2.59
N ILE A 810 21.71 -26.66 -2.02
CA ILE A 810 22.68 -25.79 -1.35
C ILE A 810 23.22 -24.75 -2.34
N VAL A 811 23.67 -25.20 -3.52
CA VAL A 811 24.23 -24.29 -4.54
C VAL A 811 23.19 -23.30 -5.04
N LEU A 812 21.97 -23.76 -5.30
CA LEU A 812 20.86 -22.88 -5.70
C LEU A 812 20.61 -21.79 -4.64
N LYS A 813 20.49 -22.19 -3.38
CA LYS A 813 20.27 -21.27 -2.28
C LYS A 813 21.43 -20.27 -2.13
N LEU A 814 22.67 -20.74 -2.24
CA LEU A 814 23.85 -19.87 -2.25
C LEU A 814 23.80 -18.84 -3.37
N TYR A 815 23.53 -19.25 -4.60
CA TYR A 815 23.43 -18.32 -5.72
C TYR A 815 22.33 -17.28 -5.52
N LEU A 816 21.19 -17.68 -5.00
CA LEU A 816 20.11 -16.75 -4.69
C LEU A 816 20.59 -15.64 -3.73
N PHE A 817 21.24 -15.97 -2.63
CA PHE A 817 21.69 -14.99 -1.66
C PHE A 817 22.96 -14.24 -2.07
N LEU A 818 23.89 -14.89 -2.71
CA LEU A 818 25.13 -14.26 -3.20
C LEU A 818 24.84 -13.22 -4.28
N ASN A 819 23.87 -13.47 -5.16
CA ASN A 819 23.43 -12.46 -6.12
C ASN A 819 22.79 -11.22 -5.46
N ILE A 820 22.15 -11.41 -4.31
CA ILE A 820 21.66 -10.27 -3.51
C ILE A 820 22.85 -9.55 -2.88
N LEU A 821 23.76 -10.29 -2.27
CA LEU A 821 24.91 -9.73 -1.57
C LEU A 821 25.82 -8.91 -2.49
N LYS A 822 26.04 -9.40 -3.72
CA LYS A 822 26.78 -8.68 -4.77
C LYS A 822 26.23 -7.27 -5.01
N ASP A 823 24.92 -7.11 -4.96
CA ASP A 823 24.30 -5.80 -5.18
C ASP A 823 24.52 -4.84 -4.03
N LEU A 824 24.70 -5.37 -2.84
CA LEU A 824 24.88 -4.56 -1.63
C LEU A 824 26.30 -4.06 -1.43
N VAL A 825 27.28 -4.74 -2.04
CA VAL A 825 28.69 -4.36 -1.90
C VAL A 825 29.20 -3.60 -3.11
N HIS A 826 30.20 -2.75 -2.89
CA HIS A 826 30.86 -2.04 -3.98
C HIS A 826 31.73 -2.99 -4.79
N SER A 827 31.63 -2.92 -6.12
CA SER A 827 32.35 -3.80 -7.05
C SER A 827 33.78 -3.31 -7.33
N SER A 828 34.61 -3.09 -6.31
CA SER A 828 36.01 -2.81 -6.50
C SER A 828 36.86 -4.04 -6.17
N GLU A 829 37.98 -4.23 -6.85
CA GLU A 829 38.90 -5.33 -6.56
C GLU A 829 39.45 -5.31 -5.13
N GLU A 830 39.47 -4.13 -4.51
CA GLU A 830 39.87 -3.95 -3.12
C GLU A 830 38.82 -4.33 -2.11
N ASN A 831 37.55 -4.50 -2.53
CA ASN A 831 36.43 -4.85 -1.67
C ASN A 831 36.11 -6.35 -1.77
N LYS A 832 36.96 -7.16 -1.20
CA LYS A 832 36.83 -8.63 -1.22
C LYS A 832 36.16 -9.12 0.07
N ILE A 833 35.07 -9.84 -0.12
CA ILE A 833 34.24 -10.34 0.97
C ILE A 833 34.48 -11.82 1.15
N VAL A 834 34.87 -12.18 2.36
CA VAL A 834 35.01 -13.60 2.70
C VAL A 834 33.65 -14.17 3.03
N ILE A 835 33.27 -15.21 2.32
CA ILE A 835 32.05 -15.98 2.56
C ILE A 835 32.43 -17.41 2.95
N TYR A 836 31.60 -18.05 3.71
CA TYR A 836 31.83 -19.44 4.01
C TYR A 836 30.68 -20.34 3.52
N ILE A 837 31.04 -21.57 3.19
CA ILE A 837 30.11 -22.55 2.62
C ILE A 837 30.42 -23.89 3.32
N ASP A 838 29.44 -24.32 4.10
CA ASP A 838 29.51 -25.60 4.79
C ASP A 838 28.98 -26.74 3.88
N GLU A 839 29.26 -27.98 4.26
CA GLU A 839 28.80 -29.21 3.54
C GLU A 839 29.22 -29.26 2.06
N LEU A 840 30.40 -28.83 1.73
CA LEU A 840 30.90 -28.82 0.33
C LEU A 840 30.86 -30.20 -0.33
N ASP A 841 31.01 -31.27 0.43
CA ASP A 841 30.96 -32.66 -0.07
C ASP A 841 29.59 -33.07 -0.63
N ALA A 842 28.51 -32.37 -0.20
CA ALA A 842 27.19 -32.53 -0.81
C ALA A 842 27.09 -31.84 -2.17
N ILE A 843 28.00 -30.91 -2.47
CA ILE A 843 27.99 -30.12 -3.71
C ILE A 843 28.81 -30.87 -4.78
N GLY A 844 28.18 -31.21 -5.89
CA GLY A 844 28.89 -31.89 -7.00
C GLY A 844 30.04 -31.01 -7.54
N GLN A 845 31.13 -31.67 -7.97
CA GLN A 845 32.38 -31.02 -8.41
C GLN A 845 32.16 -29.93 -9.47
N LYS A 846 31.26 -30.14 -10.41
CA LYS A 846 30.90 -29.16 -11.43
C LYS A 846 30.32 -27.88 -10.82
N ASN A 847 29.46 -28.03 -9.83
CA ASN A 847 28.87 -26.88 -9.12
C ASN A 847 29.92 -26.13 -8.30
N VAL A 848 30.88 -26.82 -7.71
CA VAL A 848 31.99 -26.19 -6.98
C VAL A 848 32.81 -25.29 -7.92
N LYS A 849 33.09 -25.74 -9.13
CA LYS A 849 33.80 -24.96 -10.15
C LYS A 849 33.00 -23.69 -10.53
N HIS A 850 31.71 -23.84 -10.81
CA HIS A 850 30.84 -22.69 -11.12
C HIS A 850 30.74 -21.72 -9.97
N LEU A 851 30.59 -22.23 -8.75
CA LEU A 851 30.50 -21.39 -7.55
C LEU A 851 31.81 -20.62 -7.29
N ASN A 852 32.97 -21.29 -7.47
CA ASN A 852 34.27 -20.65 -7.40
C ASN A 852 34.41 -19.56 -8.47
N GLN A 853 33.98 -19.81 -9.69
CA GLN A 853 34.01 -18.81 -10.76
C GLN A 853 33.12 -17.62 -10.41
N PHE A 854 31.89 -17.86 -9.96
CA PHE A 854 30.98 -16.82 -9.48
C PHE A 854 31.63 -15.97 -8.39
N CYS A 855 32.22 -16.62 -7.39
CA CYS A 855 32.89 -15.91 -6.29
C CYS A 855 34.02 -15.03 -6.81
N LYS A 856 34.84 -15.55 -7.71
CA LYS A 856 35.94 -14.79 -8.32
C LYS A 856 35.47 -13.58 -9.11
N ASP A 857 34.43 -13.75 -9.93
CA ASP A 857 33.88 -12.70 -10.79
C ASP A 857 33.24 -11.56 -9.97
N HIS A 858 32.84 -11.86 -8.73
CA HIS A 858 32.12 -10.92 -7.88
C HIS A 858 32.86 -10.53 -6.61
N ASN A 859 34.17 -10.75 -6.55
CA ASN A 859 35.02 -10.40 -5.41
C ASN A 859 34.64 -11.08 -4.09
N PHE A 860 34.09 -12.28 -4.14
CA PHE A 860 33.92 -13.14 -3.00
C PHE A 860 35.09 -14.10 -2.84
N VAL A 861 35.53 -14.31 -1.64
CA VAL A 861 36.57 -15.29 -1.30
C VAL A 861 35.91 -16.42 -0.52
N PRO A 862 35.64 -17.58 -1.14
CA PRO A 862 34.93 -18.65 -0.45
C PRO A 862 35.88 -19.46 0.42
N ILE A 863 35.44 -19.70 1.67
CA ILE A 863 35.99 -20.70 2.58
C ILE A 863 34.98 -21.84 2.68
N PHE A 864 35.38 -22.98 2.24
CA PHE A 864 34.57 -24.19 2.22
C PHE A 864 34.88 -25.09 3.40
N ALA A 865 33.90 -25.78 3.94
CA ALA A 865 34.11 -26.88 4.87
C ALA A 865 33.59 -28.19 4.28
N ALA A 866 34.43 -29.24 4.36
CA ALA A 866 34.06 -30.59 3.97
C ALA A 866 34.90 -31.62 4.75
N PRO A 867 34.37 -32.85 4.93
CA PRO A 867 35.15 -33.92 5.57
C PRO A 867 36.28 -34.47 4.65
N ARG A 868 36.14 -34.33 3.34
CA ARG A 868 37.09 -34.81 2.34
C ARG A 868 37.55 -33.69 1.41
N LYS A 869 38.74 -33.84 0.86
CA LYS A 869 39.26 -32.92 -0.15
C LYS A 869 38.40 -32.94 -1.40
N VAL A 870 37.97 -31.76 -1.83
CA VAL A 870 37.17 -31.53 -3.05
C VAL A 870 38.05 -30.86 -4.10
N GLU A 871 38.08 -31.38 -5.35
CA GLU A 871 38.89 -30.82 -6.43
C GLU A 871 38.36 -29.45 -6.88
N GLY A 872 39.26 -28.61 -7.39
CA GLY A 872 38.92 -27.28 -7.89
C GLY A 872 39.03 -26.17 -6.84
N ILE A 873 39.53 -26.49 -5.67
CA ILE A 873 39.87 -25.54 -4.61
C ILE A 873 41.37 -25.29 -4.59
N GLN A 874 41.79 -24.07 -4.36
CA GLN A 874 43.19 -23.66 -4.48
C GLN A 874 44.00 -23.89 -3.24
N LYS A 875 43.42 -23.71 -2.05
CA LYS A 875 44.11 -23.91 -0.78
C LYS A 875 43.34 -24.88 0.12
N TYR A 876 44.05 -25.75 0.78
CA TYR A 876 43.47 -26.74 1.69
C TYR A 876 44.08 -26.62 3.06
N TYR A 877 43.23 -26.61 4.07
CA TYR A 877 43.60 -26.61 5.48
C TYR A 877 42.96 -27.83 6.12
N MET A 878 43.82 -28.67 6.77
CA MET A 878 43.36 -29.86 7.47
C MET A 878 43.37 -29.63 8.98
N ILE A 879 42.24 -29.92 9.61
CA ILE A 879 42.20 -29.99 11.07
C ILE A 879 42.81 -31.30 11.49
N LYS A 880 43.88 -31.24 12.26
CA LYS A 880 44.49 -32.44 12.85
C LYS A 880 43.65 -32.85 14.06
N GLU A 881 43.46 -34.18 14.22
CA GLU A 881 42.79 -34.71 15.40
C GLU A 881 43.52 -34.30 16.70
N PRO A 882 42.78 -34.06 17.78
CA PRO A 882 43.40 -33.71 19.06
C PRO A 882 44.21 -34.87 19.55
N MET A 883 45.50 -34.62 19.86
CA MET A 883 46.27 -35.60 20.62
C MET A 883 45.66 -35.76 22.01
N ASN A 884 45.29 -36.97 22.38
CA ASN A 884 44.70 -37.30 23.68
C ASN A 884 45.64 -36.85 24.83
N GLN A 885 45.39 -35.69 25.38
CA GLN A 885 46.01 -35.27 26.61
C GLN A 885 44.94 -35.14 27.69
N ASN A 886 44.97 -36.03 28.65
CA ASN A 886 44.20 -36.07 29.91
C ASN A 886 42.69 -36.23 29.80
N LYS A 887 42.17 -37.32 30.35
CA LYS A 887 40.77 -37.74 30.38
C LYS A 887 39.75 -36.75 31.01
N ASN A 888 40.17 -35.61 31.56
CA ASN A 888 39.32 -34.66 32.29
C ASN A 888 39.19 -33.28 31.66
N GLN A 889 39.84 -33.00 30.56
CA GLN A 889 39.66 -31.76 29.81
C GLN A 889 39.16 -32.08 28.39
N LYS A 890 38.17 -31.31 27.90
CA LYS A 890 37.77 -31.39 26.48
C LYS A 890 39.04 -31.21 25.63
N PRO A 891 39.38 -32.16 24.74
CA PRO A 891 40.55 -32.04 23.91
C PRO A 891 40.46 -30.81 23.03
N LYS A 892 41.45 -29.91 23.10
CA LYS A 892 41.56 -28.76 22.21
C LYS A 892 42.36 -29.16 20.99
N ILE A 893 41.79 -28.85 19.84
CA ILE A 893 42.39 -29.08 18.53
C ILE A 893 43.46 -28.03 18.29
N THR A 894 44.65 -28.45 18.01
CA THR A 894 45.75 -27.60 17.56
C THR A 894 45.82 -27.74 16.04
N PHE A 895 45.50 -26.67 15.30
CA PHE A 895 45.98 -26.59 13.93
C PHE A 895 47.51 -26.49 14.01
N GLY A 896 48.15 -27.59 13.91
CA GLY A 896 49.59 -27.59 13.60
C GLY A 896 49.76 -26.94 12.24
N GLU A 897 50.83 -26.23 11.98
CA GLU A 897 51.15 -25.52 10.74
C GLU A 897 50.47 -26.15 9.55
N LEU A 898 49.47 -25.40 9.02
CA LEU A 898 48.67 -25.85 7.90
C LEU A 898 49.58 -25.86 6.68
N GLN A 899 49.99 -27.03 6.25
CA GLN A 899 50.67 -27.16 4.97
C GLN A 899 49.66 -26.78 3.88
N SER A 900 49.84 -25.61 3.31
CA SER A 900 49.19 -25.27 2.06
C SER A 900 49.78 -26.13 1.00
N PHE A 901 48.98 -27.07 0.47
CA PHE A 901 49.39 -27.83 -0.70
C PHE A 901 49.06 -27.03 -1.95
N PRO A 902 50.02 -26.56 -2.75
CA PRO A 902 49.73 -25.96 -4.04
C PRO A 902 49.05 -27.03 -4.92
N VAL A 903 47.90 -26.74 -5.44
CA VAL A 903 47.26 -27.60 -6.43
C VAL A 903 48.00 -27.41 -7.73
N VAL A 904 48.80 -28.40 -8.11
CA VAL A 904 49.32 -28.47 -9.44
C VAL A 904 48.15 -28.84 -10.37
N TYR A 905 47.68 -27.88 -11.17
CA TYR A 905 46.76 -28.18 -12.25
C TYR A 905 47.51 -29.03 -13.26
N ARG A 906 47.18 -30.32 -13.35
CA ARG A 906 47.42 -31.07 -14.58
C ARG A 906 46.40 -30.53 -15.57
N ASN A 907 46.87 -29.80 -16.61
CA ASN A 907 46.11 -29.60 -17.81
C ASN A 907 45.66 -30.98 -18.31
N ALA A 908 44.38 -31.23 -18.30
CA ALA A 908 43.84 -32.35 -19.06
C ALA A 908 43.94 -31.94 -20.53
N GLU A 909 44.73 -32.69 -21.30
CA GLU A 909 44.66 -32.68 -22.74
C GLU A 909 43.26 -33.08 -23.20
#